data_a3ae43274e5a19e40c3d5caf8c1ad1ec
#
_entry.id   a3ae43274e5a19e40c3d5caf8c1ad1ec
#
_cell.length_a   1.000
_cell.length_b   1.000
_cell.length_c   1.000
_cell.angle_alpha   90.00
_cell.angle_beta   90.00
_cell.angle_gamma   90.00
#
_symmetry.space_group_name_H-M   'P 1'
#
loop_
_entity.id
_entity.type
_entity.pdbx_description
1 polymer ?
#
loop_
_entity_poly.entity_id
_entity_poly.type
_entity_poly.pdbx_seq_one_letter_code
_entity_poly.pdbx_strand_id
1 'polypeptide(L)'
;VAALDGTPATQANALKLVAQRRITGAADKVFALLESPDAAVRAAAYDALAGVTAPKDFDRLCDLLDKAQEADVKALQAGLKNALAKETPSAQYEKTMARMSAAPAKARYYPLLAQAANKEAIDALLAAGNREAAFAALLTVQNPAMVGVLYDLAGQNPAWTDAALARYTDFVAASPDTAVRKYQLYRRALELNPSAKVQNKLLKALAKAPEFPALIFAAKYMNNPATAEMAALVVKTAAAKNPDMGGETVSAALKKAQEVYAGLAKSDADAGYAVDEIKGLLAKLPAEGFAPASLAPGDWKAVAGNPDVLKAMKAKALAKAQQEADAAASKAWSAVNGVLTGTAGAATVGSAKNYENFSLIVDWKTDGEAGLGIRSIPQIALGGRNAGALTGNMLHENTSPTEAANKPGEWNTMEVRVVNDRVTVVLNGVTTCRNVILENTCNREIPAYTEGQILLVGGTAPVSFREMYIRELPPTPRYELSPEEAAEGFEVLFDGTSMHKWTGNTTNYVPLDGTIYVTAQYGGSGNLYTKKEYSDFILRFEFQYLQEGVNNGIGIRTPMGVDAAYHGMEIQILDHDAPIYKNLREYQQHGSVYGIIPARRVKFPPLGTWNVEEIRAVGDRITVTVNGEVILDGDIREACQGHNVAPDGAKENPYTVDHRNHPGLFNPTGHIGLLGHGPGLKFRSIRIKELPSGKRVK
;
A
#
# COMPACT_ATOMS: atom_id res chain seq x y z
N VAL A 1 -35.23 -32.07 -42.80
CA VAL A 1 -36.12 -32.91 -41.95
C VAL A 1 -36.69 -34.08 -42.78
N ALA A 2 -37.16 -33.88 -44.05
CA ALA A 2 -37.70 -34.99 -44.90
C ALA A 2 -36.66 -36.12 -45.16
N ALA A 3 -35.36 -35.79 -45.29
CA ALA A 3 -34.29 -36.77 -45.48
C ALA A 3 -34.09 -37.72 -44.28
N LEU A 4 -34.69 -37.47 -43.14
CA LEU A 4 -34.69 -38.39 -41.98
C LEU A 4 -35.62 -39.58 -42.16
N ASP A 5 -36.47 -39.60 -43.21
CA ASP A 5 -37.35 -40.69 -43.60
C ASP A 5 -36.73 -41.54 -44.74
N GLY A 6 -35.49 -41.28 -45.14
CA GLY A 6 -34.79 -41.90 -46.24
C GLY A 6 -34.10 -43.23 -45.91
N THR A 7 -33.13 -43.64 -46.76
CA THR A 7 -32.30 -44.81 -46.49
C THR A 7 -31.39 -44.59 -45.26
N PRO A 8 -30.88 -45.67 -44.64
CA PRO A 8 -29.98 -45.54 -43.50
C PRO A 8 -28.80 -44.58 -43.70
N ALA A 9 -28.14 -44.60 -44.87
CA ALA A 9 -27.03 -43.71 -45.21
C ALA A 9 -27.54 -42.24 -45.32
N THR A 10 -28.75 -42.02 -45.89
CA THR A 10 -29.35 -40.70 -45.99
C THR A 10 -29.75 -40.18 -44.59
N GLN A 11 -30.34 -41.04 -43.75
CA GLN A 11 -30.67 -40.72 -42.39
C GLN A 11 -29.46 -40.29 -41.57
N ALA A 12 -28.37 -41.04 -41.59
CA ALA A 12 -27.15 -40.72 -40.84
C ALA A 12 -26.57 -39.35 -41.25
N ASN A 13 -26.56 -39.05 -42.56
CA ASN A 13 -26.12 -37.73 -43.04
C ASN A 13 -27.10 -36.59 -42.68
N ALA A 14 -28.42 -36.85 -42.76
CA ALA A 14 -29.45 -35.89 -42.38
C ALA A 14 -29.39 -35.55 -40.90
N LEU A 15 -29.14 -36.54 -40.02
CA LEU A 15 -28.96 -36.35 -38.56
C LEU A 15 -27.80 -35.38 -38.26
N LYS A 16 -26.66 -35.54 -38.92
CA LYS A 16 -25.54 -34.61 -38.79
C LYS A 16 -25.92 -33.18 -39.19
N LEU A 17 -26.63 -33.02 -40.29
CA LEU A 17 -27.05 -31.71 -40.79
C LEU A 17 -28.08 -31.03 -39.91
N VAL A 18 -29.09 -31.75 -39.39
CA VAL A 18 -30.09 -31.16 -38.50
C VAL A 18 -29.49 -30.74 -37.17
N ALA A 19 -28.50 -31.49 -36.64
CA ALA A 19 -27.75 -31.16 -35.45
C ALA A 19 -26.90 -29.89 -35.65
N GLN A 20 -26.07 -29.86 -36.71
CA GLN A 20 -25.22 -28.73 -37.04
C GLN A 20 -26.02 -27.41 -37.24
N ARG A 21 -27.19 -27.53 -37.87
CA ARG A 21 -28.08 -26.38 -38.14
C ARG A 21 -29.04 -26.10 -37.01
N ARG A 22 -28.99 -26.85 -35.91
CA ARG A 22 -29.82 -26.73 -34.72
C ARG A 22 -31.31 -26.68 -35.05
N ILE A 23 -31.78 -27.61 -35.87
CA ILE A 23 -33.18 -27.71 -36.33
C ILE A 23 -34.01 -28.42 -35.23
N THR A 24 -34.47 -27.67 -34.24
CA THR A 24 -35.23 -28.20 -33.09
C THR A 24 -36.57 -28.88 -33.52
N GLY A 25 -37.18 -28.45 -34.63
CA GLY A 25 -38.36 -29.09 -35.20
C GLY A 25 -38.12 -30.52 -35.71
N ALA A 26 -36.86 -31.01 -35.78
CA ALA A 26 -36.53 -32.37 -36.10
C ALA A 26 -36.47 -33.32 -34.89
N ALA A 27 -36.60 -32.78 -33.65
CA ALA A 27 -36.36 -33.54 -32.41
C ALA A 27 -37.14 -34.84 -32.33
N ASP A 28 -38.44 -34.82 -32.61
CA ASP A 28 -39.30 -36.03 -32.52
C ASP A 28 -38.84 -37.16 -33.50
N LYS A 29 -38.39 -36.82 -34.73
CA LYS A 29 -37.82 -37.78 -35.66
C LYS A 29 -36.48 -38.30 -35.19
N VAL A 30 -35.65 -37.45 -34.61
CA VAL A 30 -34.36 -37.83 -34.01
C VAL A 30 -34.57 -38.83 -32.87
N PHE A 31 -35.53 -38.54 -31.96
CA PHE A 31 -35.90 -39.49 -30.91
C PHE A 31 -36.40 -40.85 -31.44
N ALA A 32 -37.19 -40.85 -32.50
CA ALA A 32 -37.63 -42.13 -33.11
C ALA A 32 -36.44 -42.95 -33.69
N LEU A 33 -35.43 -42.28 -34.21
CA LEU A 33 -34.24 -42.91 -34.78
C LEU A 33 -33.23 -43.42 -33.73
N LEU A 34 -33.41 -43.12 -32.44
CA LEU A 34 -32.64 -43.74 -31.35
C LEU A 34 -32.86 -45.26 -31.24
N GLU A 35 -34.03 -45.73 -31.72
CA GLU A 35 -34.37 -47.16 -31.74
C GLU A 35 -34.21 -47.79 -33.13
N SER A 36 -33.55 -47.11 -34.06
CA SER A 36 -33.29 -47.62 -35.41
C SER A 36 -32.59 -49.00 -35.38
N PRO A 37 -33.02 -49.98 -36.22
CA PRO A 37 -32.30 -51.24 -36.32
C PRO A 37 -30.88 -51.09 -36.87
N ASP A 38 -30.59 -50.02 -37.62
CA ASP A 38 -29.25 -49.68 -38.12
C ASP A 38 -28.41 -49.00 -37.05
N ALA A 39 -27.27 -49.61 -36.72
CA ALA A 39 -26.37 -49.11 -35.66
C ALA A 39 -25.74 -47.76 -35.98
N ALA A 40 -25.44 -47.44 -37.26
CA ALA A 40 -24.88 -46.17 -37.66
C ALA A 40 -25.91 -45.03 -37.55
N VAL A 41 -27.17 -45.31 -37.85
CA VAL A 41 -28.30 -44.37 -37.68
C VAL A 41 -28.56 -44.12 -36.20
N ARG A 42 -28.58 -45.17 -35.35
CA ARG A 42 -28.69 -44.97 -33.88
C ARG A 42 -27.61 -44.09 -33.32
N ALA A 43 -26.35 -44.39 -33.63
CA ALA A 43 -25.21 -43.58 -33.16
C ALA A 43 -25.34 -42.12 -33.61
N ALA A 44 -25.67 -41.87 -34.88
CA ALA A 44 -25.86 -40.55 -35.42
C ALA A 44 -27.07 -39.82 -34.78
N ALA A 45 -28.13 -40.55 -34.37
CA ALA A 45 -29.30 -39.99 -33.67
C ALA A 45 -28.93 -39.55 -32.25
N TYR A 46 -28.18 -40.34 -31.50
CA TYR A 46 -27.61 -39.93 -30.18
C TYR A 46 -26.76 -38.69 -30.31
N ASP A 47 -25.84 -38.64 -31.25
CA ASP A 47 -24.97 -37.47 -31.48
C ASP A 47 -25.75 -36.21 -31.86
N ALA A 48 -26.88 -36.39 -32.57
CA ALA A 48 -27.73 -35.27 -32.97
C ALA A 48 -28.48 -34.61 -31.83
N LEU A 49 -28.71 -35.28 -30.69
CA LEU A 49 -29.45 -34.74 -29.55
C LEU A 49 -28.88 -33.38 -29.06
N ALA A 50 -27.57 -33.26 -29.03
CA ALA A 50 -26.89 -32.03 -28.60
C ALA A 50 -27.30 -30.77 -29.41
N GLY A 51 -27.75 -30.95 -30.67
CA GLY A 51 -28.11 -29.87 -31.56
C GLY A 51 -29.63 -29.63 -31.76
N VAL A 52 -30.47 -30.63 -31.47
CA VAL A 52 -31.89 -30.57 -31.83
C VAL A 52 -32.82 -30.43 -30.62
N THR A 53 -32.39 -30.75 -29.42
CA THR A 53 -33.22 -30.74 -28.23
C THR A 53 -33.55 -29.30 -27.75
N ALA A 54 -34.72 -29.15 -27.11
CA ALA A 54 -35.26 -27.91 -26.58
C ALA A 54 -35.76 -28.12 -25.13
N PRO A 55 -36.10 -27.07 -24.38
CA PRO A 55 -36.58 -27.22 -22.99
C PRO A 55 -37.72 -28.20 -22.80
N LYS A 56 -38.64 -28.31 -23.77
CA LYS A 56 -39.76 -29.27 -23.76
C LYS A 56 -39.31 -30.75 -23.76
N ASP A 57 -38.11 -31.03 -24.20
CA ASP A 57 -37.57 -32.38 -24.33
C ASP A 57 -36.83 -32.89 -23.08
N PHE A 58 -36.73 -32.03 -22.06
CA PHE A 58 -35.92 -32.29 -20.84
C PHE A 58 -36.34 -33.56 -20.12
N ASP A 59 -37.65 -33.71 -19.80
CA ASP A 59 -38.13 -34.88 -19.06
C ASP A 59 -37.94 -36.19 -19.85
N ARG A 60 -38.23 -36.19 -21.17
CA ARG A 60 -38.00 -37.32 -22.04
C ARG A 60 -36.57 -37.77 -22.09
N LEU A 61 -35.63 -36.79 -22.12
CA LEU A 61 -34.18 -37.04 -22.08
C LEU A 61 -33.76 -37.64 -20.73
N CYS A 62 -34.35 -37.17 -19.63
CA CYS A 62 -34.08 -37.70 -18.28
C CYS A 62 -34.53 -39.20 -18.21
N ASP A 63 -35.74 -39.50 -18.71
CA ASP A 63 -36.25 -40.88 -18.73
C ASP A 63 -35.35 -41.84 -19.56
N LEU A 64 -34.78 -41.34 -20.65
CA LEU A 64 -33.77 -42.05 -21.42
C LEU A 64 -32.47 -42.19 -20.67
N LEU A 65 -31.97 -41.17 -20.03
CA LEU A 65 -30.75 -41.14 -19.24
C LEU A 65 -30.77 -42.16 -18.09
N ASP A 66 -31.92 -42.28 -17.42
CA ASP A 66 -32.10 -43.20 -16.31
C ASP A 66 -31.99 -44.68 -16.74
N LYS A 67 -32.36 -44.98 -17.98
CA LYS A 67 -32.35 -46.31 -18.58
C LYS A 67 -31.16 -46.58 -19.51
N ALA A 68 -30.34 -45.56 -19.78
CA ALA A 68 -29.30 -45.61 -20.81
C ALA A 68 -28.23 -46.66 -20.54
N GLN A 69 -27.68 -47.24 -21.63
CA GLN A 69 -26.45 -47.97 -21.59
C GLN A 69 -25.28 -46.96 -21.45
N GLU A 70 -24.14 -47.38 -20.90
CA GLU A 70 -23.02 -46.49 -20.61
C GLU A 70 -22.52 -45.73 -21.85
N ALA A 71 -22.54 -46.37 -23.03
CA ALA A 71 -22.14 -45.78 -24.29
C ALA A 71 -22.98 -44.54 -24.69
N ASP A 72 -24.26 -44.52 -24.30
CA ASP A 72 -25.25 -43.47 -24.70
C ASP A 72 -25.33 -42.33 -23.72
N VAL A 73 -24.83 -42.49 -22.47
CA VAL A 73 -24.94 -41.54 -21.38
C VAL A 73 -24.41 -40.16 -21.77
N LYS A 74 -23.24 -40.12 -22.39
CA LYS A 74 -22.59 -38.83 -22.77
C LYS A 74 -23.41 -38.06 -23.82
N ALA A 75 -24.01 -38.72 -24.76
CA ALA A 75 -24.85 -38.11 -25.80
C ALA A 75 -26.15 -37.57 -25.20
N LEU A 76 -26.81 -38.33 -24.30
CA LEU A 76 -27.99 -37.89 -23.59
C LEU A 76 -27.70 -36.68 -22.66
N GLN A 77 -26.58 -36.69 -21.97
CA GLN A 77 -26.13 -35.55 -21.19
C GLN A 77 -25.91 -34.31 -22.07
N ALA A 78 -25.37 -34.45 -23.27
CA ALA A 78 -25.21 -33.35 -24.21
C ALA A 78 -26.56 -32.79 -24.68
N GLY A 79 -27.53 -33.66 -24.95
CA GLY A 79 -28.90 -33.28 -25.26
C GLY A 79 -29.58 -32.53 -24.11
N LEU A 80 -29.45 -33.05 -22.88
CA LEU A 80 -29.97 -32.40 -21.67
C LEU A 80 -29.33 -31.01 -21.41
N LYS A 81 -27.99 -30.90 -21.60
CA LYS A 81 -27.31 -29.62 -21.51
C LYS A 81 -27.86 -28.60 -22.51
N ASN A 82 -28.12 -29.02 -23.74
CA ASN A 82 -28.69 -28.15 -24.75
C ASN A 82 -30.16 -27.77 -24.39
N ALA A 83 -30.95 -28.70 -23.87
CA ALA A 83 -32.31 -28.42 -23.41
C ALA A 83 -32.33 -27.39 -22.27
N LEU A 84 -31.34 -27.39 -21.39
CA LEU A 84 -31.23 -26.44 -20.27
C LEU A 84 -30.52 -25.14 -20.63
N ALA A 85 -29.86 -25.02 -21.78
CA ALA A 85 -28.94 -23.94 -22.10
C ALA A 85 -29.58 -22.52 -22.06
N LYS A 86 -30.87 -22.40 -22.22
CA LYS A 86 -31.62 -21.13 -22.19
C LYS A 86 -32.25 -20.81 -20.82
N GLU A 87 -32.16 -21.73 -19.88
CA GLU A 87 -32.68 -21.55 -18.52
C GLU A 87 -31.70 -20.77 -17.66
N THR A 88 -32.18 -20.12 -16.63
CA THR A 88 -31.33 -19.46 -15.63
C THR A 88 -30.56 -20.50 -14.83
N PRO A 89 -29.38 -20.18 -14.27
CA PRO A 89 -28.62 -21.08 -13.41
C PRO A 89 -29.43 -21.74 -12.29
N SER A 90 -30.33 -20.97 -11.63
CA SER A 90 -31.21 -21.50 -10.59
C SER A 90 -32.22 -22.50 -11.16
N ALA A 91 -32.86 -22.20 -12.30
CA ALA A 91 -33.80 -23.11 -12.95
C ALA A 91 -33.11 -24.40 -13.46
N GLN A 92 -31.87 -24.29 -13.98
CA GLN A 92 -31.08 -25.48 -14.36
C GLN A 92 -30.81 -26.36 -13.13
N TYR A 93 -30.39 -25.77 -12.00
CA TYR A 93 -30.18 -26.47 -10.74
C TYR A 93 -31.47 -27.15 -10.23
N GLU A 94 -32.55 -26.40 -10.09
CA GLU A 94 -33.83 -26.91 -9.56
C GLU A 94 -34.39 -28.08 -10.38
N LYS A 95 -34.44 -27.95 -11.72
CA LYS A 95 -34.88 -28.99 -12.63
C LYS A 95 -33.99 -30.24 -12.55
N THR A 96 -32.66 -30.05 -12.52
CA THR A 96 -31.72 -31.13 -12.41
C THR A 96 -31.82 -31.87 -11.08
N MET A 97 -31.93 -31.14 -9.96
CA MET A 97 -32.08 -31.73 -8.63
C MET A 97 -33.39 -32.49 -8.45
N ALA A 98 -34.51 -31.96 -8.99
CA ALA A 98 -35.80 -32.64 -8.95
C ALA A 98 -35.71 -34.03 -9.61
N ARG A 99 -35.09 -34.14 -10.79
CA ARG A 99 -34.92 -35.41 -11.50
C ARG A 99 -33.87 -36.33 -10.82
N MET A 100 -32.74 -35.77 -10.46
CA MET A 100 -31.63 -36.50 -9.83
C MET A 100 -32.03 -37.13 -8.49
N SER A 101 -32.92 -36.49 -7.71
CA SER A 101 -33.32 -36.99 -6.39
C SER A 101 -33.92 -38.40 -6.46
N ALA A 102 -34.71 -38.69 -7.51
CA ALA A 102 -35.37 -39.98 -7.76
C ALA A 102 -34.59 -40.92 -8.70
N ALA A 103 -33.51 -40.43 -9.29
CA ALA A 103 -32.77 -41.20 -10.31
C ALA A 103 -31.99 -42.38 -9.70
N PRO A 104 -32.00 -43.54 -10.39
CA PRO A 104 -31.25 -44.71 -9.93
C PRO A 104 -29.71 -44.54 -9.99
N ALA A 105 -29.25 -43.73 -10.95
CA ALA A 105 -27.84 -43.44 -11.17
C ALA A 105 -27.58 -41.92 -11.07
N LYS A 106 -27.62 -41.34 -9.86
CA LYS A 106 -27.51 -39.89 -9.60
C LYS A 106 -26.28 -39.26 -10.24
N ALA A 107 -25.16 -39.97 -10.30
CA ALA A 107 -23.91 -39.46 -10.89
C ALA A 107 -24.05 -39.04 -12.35
N ARG A 108 -25.01 -39.63 -13.10
CA ARG A 108 -25.28 -39.24 -14.50
C ARG A 108 -25.77 -37.78 -14.64
N TYR A 109 -26.31 -37.20 -13.57
CA TYR A 109 -26.80 -35.82 -13.56
C TYR A 109 -25.75 -34.80 -13.14
N TYR A 110 -24.58 -35.21 -12.60
CA TYR A 110 -23.56 -34.28 -12.12
C TYR A 110 -23.05 -33.31 -13.20
N PRO A 111 -22.87 -33.70 -14.49
CA PRO A 111 -22.48 -32.78 -15.56
C PRO A 111 -23.53 -31.67 -15.84
N LEU A 112 -24.81 -31.88 -15.47
CA LEU A 112 -25.88 -30.88 -15.59
C LEU A 112 -25.82 -29.89 -14.44
N LEU A 113 -25.54 -30.35 -13.22
CA LEU A 113 -25.25 -29.48 -12.08
C LEU A 113 -24.03 -28.60 -12.38
N ALA A 114 -22.98 -29.18 -12.96
CA ALA A 114 -21.78 -28.42 -13.35
C ALA A 114 -22.09 -27.33 -14.39
N GLN A 115 -23.09 -27.53 -15.26
CA GLN A 115 -23.54 -26.51 -16.21
C GLN A 115 -24.26 -25.36 -15.53
N ALA A 116 -25.09 -25.61 -14.51
CA ALA A 116 -25.76 -24.59 -13.74
C ALA A 116 -24.75 -23.64 -13.06
N ALA A 117 -23.63 -24.16 -12.60
CA ALA A 117 -22.46 -23.46 -12.13
C ALA A 117 -22.73 -22.39 -11.02
N ASN A 118 -23.92 -22.41 -10.39
CA ASN A 118 -24.24 -21.57 -9.24
C ASN A 118 -23.73 -22.21 -7.94
N LYS A 119 -23.81 -21.48 -6.83
CA LYS A 119 -23.34 -21.93 -5.52
C LYS A 119 -24.00 -23.24 -5.10
N GLU A 120 -25.32 -23.33 -5.24
CA GLU A 120 -26.12 -24.47 -4.83
C GLU A 120 -25.72 -25.74 -5.60
N ALA A 121 -25.43 -25.62 -6.89
CA ALA A 121 -24.95 -26.74 -7.73
C ALA A 121 -23.53 -27.19 -7.31
N ILE A 122 -22.65 -26.25 -7.01
CA ILE A 122 -21.30 -26.55 -6.51
C ILE A 122 -21.38 -27.27 -5.15
N ASP A 123 -22.19 -26.77 -4.22
CA ASP A 123 -22.38 -27.36 -2.90
C ASP A 123 -22.99 -28.79 -3.02
N ALA A 124 -23.96 -28.99 -3.92
CA ALA A 124 -24.54 -30.30 -4.18
C ALA A 124 -23.53 -31.30 -4.74
N LEU A 125 -22.62 -30.87 -5.62
CA LEU A 125 -21.53 -31.69 -6.14
C LEU A 125 -20.50 -32.03 -5.04
N LEU A 126 -20.17 -31.06 -4.17
CA LEU A 126 -19.26 -31.27 -3.04
C LEU A 126 -19.82 -32.27 -2.02
N ALA A 127 -21.14 -32.28 -1.83
CA ALA A 127 -21.84 -33.22 -0.95
C ALA A 127 -22.17 -34.58 -1.60
N ALA A 128 -21.85 -34.78 -2.87
CA ALA A 128 -22.25 -35.96 -3.63
C ALA A 128 -21.56 -37.24 -3.16
N GLY A 129 -22.29 -38.36 -3.12
CA GLY A 129 -21.78 -39.66 -2.65
C GLY A 129 -20.74 -40.30 -3.62
N ASN A 130 -20.92 -40.12 -4.92
CA ASN A 130 -19.89 -40.55 -5.88
C ASN A 130 -18.86 -39.46 -6.08
N ARG A 131 -17.81 -39.48 -5.23
CA ARG A 131 -16.77 -38.46 -5.15
C ARG A 131 -15.97 -38.30 -6.47
N GLU A 132 -15.66 -39.38 -7.16
CA GLU A 132 -14.89 -39.32 -8.41
C GLU A 132 -15.70 -38.68 -9.54
N ALA A 133 -16.96 -39.08 -9.71
CA ALA A 133 -17.83 -38.47 -10.72
C ALA A 133 -18.15 -36.99 -10.39
N ALA A 134 -18.29 -36.67 -9.13
CA ALA A 134 -18.50 -35.29 -8.68
C ALA A 134 -17.25 -34.41 -8.93
N PHE A 135 -16.05 -34.93 -8.63
CA PHE A 135 -14.79 -34.24 -8.93
C PHE A 135 -14.65 -34.00 -10.44
N ALA A 136 -14.90 -34.99 -11.26
CA ALA A 136 -14.86 -34.83 -12.72
C ALA A 136 -15.84 -33.75 -13.22
N ALA A 137 -17.03 -33.68 -12.63
CA ALA A 137 -18.01 -32.63 -12.93
C ALA A 137 -17.54 -31.25 -12.46
N LEU A 138 -17.01 -31.13 -11.23
CA LEU A 138 -16.49 -29.87 -10.67
C LEU A 138 -15.36 -29.28 -11.53
N LEU A 139 -14.49 -30.10 -12.13
CA LEU A 139 -13.46 -29.61 -13.05
C LEU A 139 -14.02 -28.89 -14.29
N THR A 140 -15.28 -29.11 -14.65
CA THR A 140 -15.95 -28.50 -15.82
C THR A 140 -16.75 -27.24 -15.47
N VAL A 141 -17.00 -26.97 -14.19
CA VAL A 141 -17.74 -25.77 -13.71
C VAL A 141 -17.04 -24.49 -14.19
N GLN A 142 -17.83 -23.55 -14.72
CA GLN A 142 -17.33 -22.24 -15.18
C GLN A 142 -17.81 -21.14 -14.19
N ASN A 143 -17.18 -21.10 -13.03
CA ASN A 143 -17.48 -20.08 -12.00
C ASN A 143 -16.18 -19.66 -11.30
N PRO A 144 -15.91 -18.34 -11.13
CA PRO A 144 -14.72 -17.85 -10.41
C PRO A 144 -14.57 -18.40 -8.98
N ALA A 145 -15.67 -18.73 -8.31
CA ALA A 145 -15.64 -19.35 -6.98
C ALA A 145 -14.88 -20.69 -6.94
N MET A 146 -14.69 -21.32 -8.11
CA MET A 146 -13.93 -22.57 -8.22
C MET A 146 -12.45 -22.44 -7.82
N VAL A 147 -11.88 -21.23 -7.77
CA VAL A 147 -10.49 -21.03 -7.31
C VAL A 147 -10.30 -21.60 -5.90
N GLY A 148 -11.17 -21.25 -4.95
CA GLY A 148 -11.12 -21.81 -3.59
C GLY A 148 -11.41 -23.30 -3.56
N VAL A 149 -12.48 -23.73 -4.22
CA VAL A 149 -12.92 -25.12 -4.25
C VAL A 149 -11.86 -26.06 -4.82
N LEU A 150 -11.23 -25.70 -5.92
CA LEU A 150 -10.19 -26.52 -6.55
C LEU A 150 -8.92 -26.61 -5.70
N TYR A 151 -8.56 -25.53 -5.03
CA TYR A 151 -7.44 -25.54 -4.09
C TYR A 151 -7.70 -26.49 -2.90
N ASP A 152 -8.89 -26.42 -2.31
CA ASP A 152 -9.27 -27.28 -1.19
C ASP A 152 -9.32 -28.76 -1.61
N LEU A 153 -9.90 -29.07 -2.77
CA LEU A 153 -9.92 -30.42 -3.32
C LEU A 153 -8.51 -30.96 -3.60
N ALA A 154 -7.62 -30.12 -4.11
CA ALA A 154 -6.22 -30.48 -4.35
C ALA A 154 -5.48 -30.86 -3.07
N GLY A 155 -5.75 -30.16 -1.97
CA GLY A 155 -5.17 -30.45 -0.65
C GLY A 155 -5.78 -31.65 0.06
N GLN A 156 -7.05 -31.99 -0.24
CA GLN A 156 -7.76 -33.10 0.43
C GLN A 156 -7.42 -34.48 -0.15
N ASN A 157 -7.11 -34.56 -1.43
CA ASN A 157 -6.87 -35.84 -2.10
C ASN A 157 -5.67 -35.77 -3.07
N PRO A 158 -4.56 -36.46 -2.77
CA PRO A 158 -3.38 -36.48 -3.63
C PRO A 158 -3.65 -36.91 -5.07
N ALA A 159 -4.63 -37.81 -5.32
CA ALA A 159 -4.99 -38.24 -6.65
C ALA A 159 -5.65 -37.12 -7.48
N TRP A 160 -6.22 -36.11 -6.85
CA TRP A 160 -6.88 -34.99 -7.51
C TRP A 160 -5.99 -33.76 -7.66
N THR A 161 -4.89 -33.70 -6.91
CA THR A 161 -4.00 -32.52 -6.83
C THR A 161 -3.64 -31.97 -8.20
N ASP A 162 -3.15 -32.80 -9.10
CA ASP A 162 -2.70 -32.36 -10.43
C ASP A 162 -3.84 -31.82 -11.30
N ALA A 163 -4.95 -32.55 -11.39
CA ALA A 163 -6.09 -32.13 -12.20
C ALA A 163 -6.75 -30.85 -11.65
N ALA A 164 -6.92 -30.78 -10.34
CA ALA A 164 -7.48 -29.61 -9.67
C ALA A 164 -6.58 -28.38 -9.84
N LEU A 165 -5.27 -28.50 -9.60
CA LEU A 165 -4.34 -27.36 -9.73
C LEU A 165 -4.10 -26.95 -11.17
N ALA A 166 -4.17 -27.89 -12.13
CA ALA A 166 -4.12 -27.52 -13.55
C ALA A 166 -5.31 -26.63 -13.92
N ARG A 167 -6.52 -26.97 -13.46
CA ARG A 167 -7.73 -26.17 -13.69
C ARG A 167 -7.74 -24.88 -12.89
N TYR A 168 -7.30 -24.91 -11.63
CA TYR A 168 -7.07 -23.75 -10.78
C TYR A 168 -6.19 -22.71 -11.48
N THR A 169 -5.09 -23.14 -12.10
CA THR A 169 -4.17 -22.25 -12.82
C THR A 169 -4.89 -21.46 -13.91
N ASP A 170 -5.82 -22.09 -14.65
CA ASP A 170 -6.58 -21.45 -15.72
C ASP A 170 -7.51 -20.35 -15.16
N PHE A 171 -8.18 -20.62 -14.03
CA PHE A 171 -9.04 -19.65 -13.37
C PHE A 171 -8.27 -18.46 -12.82
N VAL A 172 -7.14 -18.71 -12.13
CA VAL A 172 -6.28 -17.64 -11.62
C VAL A 172 -5.71 -16.79 -12.75
N ALA A 173 -5.30 -17.43 -13.88
CA ALA A 173 -4.81 -16.69 -15.05
C ALA A 173 -5.86 -15.76 -15.63
N ALA A 174 -7.12 -16.18 -15.67
CA ALA A 174 -8.25 -15.42 -16.22
C ALA A 174 -8.84 -14.41 -15.24
N SER A 175 -8.50 -14.47 -13.94
CA SER A 175 -9.05 -13.56 -12.93
C SER A 175 -8.57 -12.11 -13.14
N PRO A 176 -9.36 -11.10 -12.68
CA PRO A 176 -8.94 -9.70 -12.69
C PRO A 176 -7.96 -9.33 -11.57
N ASP A 177 -7.50 -10.31 -10.78
CA ASP A 177 -6.61 -10.09 -9.66
C ASP A 177 -5.30 -9.42 -10.06
N THR A 178 -4.72 -8.65 -9.13
CA THR A 178 -3.41 -8.03 -9.30
C THR A 178 -2.31 -9.08 -9.50
N ALA A 179 -1.18 -8.68 -10.06
CA ALA A 179 -0.03 -9.55 -10.22
C ALA A 179 0.44 -10.15 -8.88
N VAL A 180 0.45 -9.34 -7.82
CA VAL A 180 0.81 -9.78 -6.46
C VAL A 180 -0.17 -10.83 -5.92
N ARG A 181 -1.49 -10.64 -6.10
CA ARG A 181 -2.48 -11.65 -5.71
C ARG A 181 -2.32 -12.95 -6.50
N LYS A 182 -2.13 -12.85 -7.82
CA LYS A 182 -1.84 -14.02 -8.66
C LYS A 182 -0.59 -14.76 -8.20
N TYR A 183 0.48 -14.02 -7.86
CA TYR A 183 1.68 -14.61 -7.27
C TYR A 183 1.35 -15.43 -6.01
N GLN A 184 0.59 -14.90 -5.09
CA GLN A 184 0.22 -15.61 -3.86
C GLN A 184 -0.61 -16.87 -4.15
N LEU A 185 -1.56 -16.79 -5.08
CA LEU A 185 -2.38 -17.89 -5.50
C LEU A 185 -1.54 -19.00 -6.17
N TYR A 186 -0.61 -18.65 -7.05
CA TYR A 186 0.29 -19.62 -7.66
C TYR A 186 1.27 -20.22 -6.66
N ARG A 187 1.80 -19.40 -5.74
CA ARG A 187 2.70 -19.84 -4.69
C ARG A 187 2.04 -20.92 -3.82
N ARG A 188 0.84 -20.66 -3.27
CA ARG A 188 0.16 -21.65 -2.43
C ARG A 188 -0.14 -22.96 -3.16
N ALA A 189 -0.42 -22.89 -4.46
CA ALA A 189 -0.62 -24.09 -5.29
C ALA A 189 0.69 -24.87 -5.50
N LEU A 190 1.81 -24.19 -5.71
CA LEU A 190 3.14 -24.80 -5.80
C LEU A 190 3.59 -25.43 -4.48
N GLU A 191 3.21 -24.84 -3.33
CA GLU A 191 3.50 -25.35 -2.00
C GLU A 191 2.77 -26.68 -1.68
N LEU A 192 1.70 -27.05 -2.44
CA LEU A 192 1.09 -28.39 -2.41
C LEU A 192 1.91 -29.46 -3.14
N ASN A 193 3.04 -29.06 -3.73
CA ASN A 193 4.00 -29.94 -4.42
C ASN A 193 3.36 -30.87 -5.48
N PRO A 194 2.62 -30.34 -6.47
CA PRO A 194 2.08 -31.15 -7.56
C PRO A 194 3.18 -31.74 -8.46
N SER A 195 2.79 -32.54 -9.45
CA SER A 195 3.76 -33.09 -10.43
C SER A 195 4.53 -31.97 -11.15
N ALA A 196 5.72 -32.28 -11.65
CA ALA A 196 6.56 -31.35 -12.42
C ALA A 196 5.80 -30.72 -13.61
N LYS A 197 4.89 -31.45 -14.24
CA LYS A 197 4.03 -30.96 -15.33
C LYS A 197 3.16 -29.80 -14.86
N VAL A 198 2.53 -29.93 -13.70
CA VAL A 198 1.64 -28.91 -13.14
C VAL A 198 2.46 -27.78 -12.52
N GLN A 199 3.60 -28.06 -11.87
CA GLN A 199 4.54 -27.03 -11.42
C GLN A 199 4.98 -26.14 -12.58
N ASN A 200 5.33 -26.71 -13.73
CA ASN A 200 5.70 -25.94 -14.93
C ASN A 200 4.55 -25.10 -15.47
N LYS A 201 3.31 -25.60 -15.44
CA LYS A 201 2.12 -24.81 -15.81
C LYS A 201 1.94 -23.61 -14.88
N LEU A 202 2.08 -23.81 -13.57
CA LEU A 202 1.99 -22.75 -12.55
C LEU A 202 3.13 -21.71 -12.71
N LEU A 203 4.37 -22.16 -12.89
CA LEU A 203 5.53 -21.28 -13.12
C LEU A 203 5.36 -20.47 -14.42
N LYS A 204 4.91 -21.09 -15.51
CA LYS A 204 4.62 -20.39 -16.76
C LYS A 204 3.54 -19.31 -16.59
N ALA A 205 2.53 -19.59 -15.79
CA ALA A 205 1.51 -18.61 -15.44
C ALA A 205 2.07 -17.49 -14.53
N LEU A 206 2.93 -17.85 -13.59
CA LEU A 206 3.63 -16.91 -12.70
C LEU A 206 4.53 -15.93 -13.46
N ALA A 207 5.15 -16.34 -14.57
CA ALA A 207 5.94 -15.46 -15.43
C ALA A 207 5.13 -14.30 -16.03
N LYS A 208 3.79 -14.39 -16.02
CA LYS A 208 2.88 -13.30 -16.42
C LYS A 208 2.50 -12.35 -15.26
N ALA A 209 2.98 -12.63 -14.05
CA ALA A 209 2.84 -11.81 -12.84
C ALA A 209 4.25 -11.45 -12.33
N PRO A 210 5.01 -10.61 -13.06
CA PRO A 210 6.45 -10.44 -12.92
C PRO A 210 6.83 -9.47 -11.78
N GLU A 211 6.57 -9.85 -10.55
CA GLU A 211 6.87 -9.09 -9.33
C GLU A 211 8.15 -9.59 -8.65
N PHE A 212 8.79 -8.76 -7.80
CA PHE A 212 9.97 -9.15 -7.03
C PHE A 212 9.75 -10.43 -6.20
N PRO A 213 8.65 -10.59 -5.44
CA PRO A 213 8.40 -11.82 -4.70
C PRO A 213 8.29 -13.06 -5.60
N ALA A 214 7.75 -12.90 -6.81
CA ALA A 214 7.65 -13.98 -7.78
C ALA A 214 9.03 -14.44 -8.26
N LEU A 215 9.95 -13.49 -8.52
CA LEU A 215 11.35 -13.77 -8.90
C LEU A 215 12.03 -14.61 -7.83
N ILE A 216 12.00 -14.15 -6.58
CA ILE A 216 12.68 -14.80 -5.45
C ILE A 216 12.11 -16.20 -5.19
N PHE A 217 10.78 -16.32 -5.23
CA PHE A 217 10.13 -17.59 -5.02
C PHE A 217 10.45 -18.60 -6.12
N ALA A 218 10.39 -18.17 -7.38
CA ALA A 218 10.71 -19.04 -8.51
C ALA A 218 12.17 -19.49 -8.54
N ALA A 219 13.10 -18.64 -8.05
CA ALA A 219 14.52 -19.00 -8.00
C ALA A 219 14.78 -20.32 -7.25
N LYS A 220 13.95 -20.67 -6.26
CA LYS A 220 14.03 -21.91 -5.49
C LYS A 220 13.81 -23.18 -6.37
N TYR A 221 13.01 -23.04 -7.44
CA TYR A 221 12.67 -24.13 -8.36
C TYR A 221 13.73 -24.37 -9.45
N MET A 222 14.73 -23.49 -9.60
CA MET A 222 15.82 -23.68 -10.56
C MET A 222 16.80 -24.81 -10.19
N ASN A 223 16.75 -25.31 -8.95
CA ASN A 223 17.58 -26.43 -8.51
C ASN A 223 17.03 -27.80 -8.95
N ASN A 224 15.79 -27.89 -9.40
CA ASN A 224 15.18 -29.10 -9.91
C ASN A 224 15.18 -29.06 -11.44
N PRO A 225 15.92 -29.99 -12.14
CA PRO A 225 16.00 -30.00 -13.61
C PRO A 225 14.63 -30.03 -14.31
N ALA A 226 13.62 -30.64 -13.67
CA ALA A 226 12.29 -30.76 -14.26
C ALA A 226 11.51 -29.44 -14.29
N THR A 227 11.89 -28.44 -13.48
CA THR A 227 11.22 -27.14 -13.36
C THR A 227 12.14 -25.96 -13.65
N ALA A 228 13.44 -26.22 -13.80
CA ALA A 228 14.46 -25.16 -13.87
C ALA A 228 14.22 -24.16 -15.01
N GLU A 229 13.84 -24.63 -16.20
CA GLU A 229 13.58 -23.77 -17.35
C GLU A 229 12.43 -22.78 -17.09
N MET A 230 11.29 -23.28 -16.61
CA MET A 230 10.13 -22.42 -16.34
C MET A 230 10.39 -21.47 -15.14
N ALA A 231 11.16 -21.91 -14.16
CA ALA A 231 11.61 -21.06 -13.07
C ALA A 231 12.55 -19.94 -13.54
N ALA A 232 13.52 -20.27 -14.40
CA ALA A 232 14.41 -19.30 -15.02
C ALA A 232 13.65 -18.29 -15.90
N LEU A 233 12.58 -18.71 -16.58
CA LEU A 233 11.69 -17.83 -17.33
C LEU A 233 11.03 -16.79 -16.39
N VAL A 234 10.54 -17.20 -15.22
CA VAL A 234 9.97 -16.26 -14.24
C VAL A 234 11.01 -15.23 -13.82
N VAL A 235 12.20 -15.70 -13.43
CA VAL A 235 13.31 -14.81 -12.97
C VAL A 235 13.68 -13.80 -14.05
N LYS A 236 13.93 -14.27 -15.28
CA LYS A 236 14.27 -13.40 -16.42
C LYS A 236 13.17 -12.38 -16.71
N THR A 237 11.92 -12.83 -16.76
CA THR A 237 10.78 -11.95 -17.10
C THR A 237 10.53 -10.90 -16.02
N ALA A 238 10.63 -11.27 -14.74
CA ALA A 238 10.44 -10.33 -13.65
C ALA A 238 11.54 -9.27 -13.61
N ALA A 239 12.80 -9.65 -13.78
CA ALA A 239 13.92 -8.72 -13.86
C ALA A 239 13.82 -7.79 -15.08
N ALA A 240 13.41 -8.30 -16.24
CA ALA A 240 13.24 -7.48 -17.44
C ALA A 240 12.10 -6.45 -17.32
N LYS A 241 11.04 -6.77 -16.60
CA LYS A 241 9.88 -5.89 -16.39
C LYS A 241 10.09 -4.84 -15.29
N ASN A 242 11.03 -5.09 -14.38
CA ASN A 242 11.31 -4.24 -13.24
C ASN A 242 12.81 -3.88 -13.20
N PRO A 243 13.26 -2.98 -14.07
CA PRO A 243 14.68 -2.63 -14.21
C PRO A 243 15.29 -2.00 -12.93
N ASP A 244 14.45 -1.49 -12.03
CA ASP A 244 14.88 -0.95 -10.73
C ASP A 244 15.13 -2.02 -9.66
N MET A 245 14.76 -3.28 -9.93
CA MET A 245 15.15 -4.41 -9.09
C MET A 245 16.64 -4.64 -9.24
N GLY A 246 17.38 -4.52 -8.15
CA GLY A 246 18.85 -4.66 -8.13
C GLY A 246 19.33 -5.49 -6.96
N GLY A 247 20.63 -5.36 -6.69
CA GLY A 247 21.31 -5.98 -5.56
C GLY A 247 21.71 -7.43 -5.78
N GLU A 248 22.45 -7.96 -4.80
CA GLU A 248 23.03 -9.31 -4.87
C GLU A 248 21.97 -10.42 -4.99
N THR A 249 20.81 -10.26 -4.33
CA THR A 249 19.74 -11.25 -4.37
C THR A 249 19.22 -11.48 -5.79
N VAL A 250 18.97 -10.40 -6.54
CA VAL A 250 18.51 -10.47 -7.93
C VAL A 250 19.65 -10.90 -8.85
N SER A 251 20.86 -10.40 -8.63
CA SER A 251 22.06 -10.81 -9.37
C SER A 251 22.30 -12.31 -9.28
N ALA A 252 22.25 -12.87 -8.08
CA ALA A 252 22.43 -14.33 -7.88
C ALA A 252 21.33 -15.15 -8.60
N ALA A 253 20.07 -14.73 -8.54
CA ALA A 253 18.97 -15.38 -9.24
C ALA A 253 19.15 -15.32 -10.76
N LEU A 254 19.55 -14.19 -11.33
CA LEU A 254 19.83 -14.04 -12.77
C LEU A 254 21.02 -14.88 -13.23
N LYS A 255 22.13 -14.91 -12.47
CA LYS A 255 23.29 -15.75 -12.75
C LYS A 255 22.85 -17.24 -12.80
N LYS A 256 22.03 -17.68 -11.86
CA LYS A 256 21.50 -19.03 -11.83
C LYS A 256 20.58 -19.30 -13.02
N ALA A 257 19.72 -18.38 -13.40
CA ALA A 257 18.89 -18.50 -14.60
C ALA A 257 19.75 -18.56 -15.88
N GLN A 258 20.84 -17.79 -15.95
CA GLN A 258 21.81 -17.85 -17.05
C GLN A 258 22.44 -19.24 -17.17
N GLU A 259 22.86 -19.86 -16.06
CA GLU A 259 23.39 -21.23 -16.04
C GLU A 259 22.38 -22.24 -16.58
N VAL A 260 21.10 -22.13 -16.18
CA VAL A 260 20.03 -23.00 -16.68
C VAL A 260 19.90 -22.86 -18.19
N TYR A 261 19.78 -21.65 -18.74
CA TYR A 261 19.67 -21.43 -20.17
C TYR A 261 20.94 -21.80 -20.94
N ALA A 262 22.13 -21.62 -20.40
CA ALA A 262 23.38 -22.05 -20.98
C ALA A 262 23.48 -23.60 -21.08
N GLY A 263 22.88 -24.31 -20.12
CA GLY A 263 22.72 -25.76 -20.19
C GLY A 263 21.80 -26.20 -21.34
N LEU A 264 20.67 -25.55 -21.51
CA LEU A 264 19.66 -25.79 -22.52
C LEU A 264 20.17 -25.45 -23.93
N ALA A 265 20.94 -24.38 -24.07
CA ALA A 265 21.50 -23.90 -25.35
C ALA A 265 22.42 -24.94 -26.06
N LYS A 266 22.85 -25.99 -25.36
CA LYS A 266 23.60 -27.08 -25.95
C LYS A 266 22.77 -27.96 -26.91
N SER A 267 21.44 -27.94 -26.73
CA SER A 267 20.49 -28.73 -27.54
C SER A 267 19.38 -27.87 -28.18
N ASP A 268 19.21 -26.64 -27.75
CA ASP A 268 18.19 -25.70 -28.21
C ASP A 268 18.82 -24.33 -28.47
N ALA A 269 18.92 -23.93 -29.75
CA ALA A 269 19.52 -22.66 -30.17
C ALA A 269 18.75 -21.44 -29.61
N ASP A 270 17.43 -21.55 -29.41
CA ASP A 270 16.62 -20.45 -28.90
C ASP A 270 16.95 -20.12 -27.44
N ALA A 271 17.44 -21.07 -26.66
CA ALA A 271 17.91 -20.84 -25.29
C ALA A 271 19.17 -19.93 -25.26
N GLY A 272 19.94 -19.87 -26.35
CA GLY A 272 21.10 -18.97 -26.48
C GLY A 272 20.70 -17.50 -26.43
N TYR A 273 19.55 -17.12 -27.02
CA TYR A 273 19.05 -15.76 -26.95
C TYR A 273 18.69 -15.35 -25.50
N ALA A 274 18.14 -16.27 -24.70
CA ALA A 274 17.84 -16.00 -23.29
C ALA A 274 19.11 -15.78 -22.46
N VAL A 275 20.22 -16.48 -22.79
CA VAL A 275 21.52 -16.25 -22.15
C VAL A 275 22.00 -14.81 -22.41
N ASP A 276 21.90 -14.33 -23.64
CA ASP A 276 22.35 -12.98 -24.00
C ASP A 276 21.42 -11.89 -23.43
N GLU A 277 20.12 -12.12 -23.39
CA GLU A 277 19.18 -11.24 -22.67
C GLU A 277 19.56 -11.09 -21.18
N ILE A 278 19.83 -12.22 -20.51
CA ILE A 278 20.21 -12.20 -19.07
C ILE A 278 21.55 -11.50 -18.88
N LYS A 279 22.54 -11.68 -19.76
CA LYS A 279 23.79 -10.91 -19.73
C LYS A 279 23.52 -9.40 -19.81
N GLY A 280 22.60 -9.00 -20.70
CA GLY A 280 22.19 -7.61 -20.85
C GLY A 280 21.48 -7.05 -19.60
N LEU A 281 20.67 -7.87 -18.94
CA LEU A 281 20.05 -7.51 -17.66
C LEU A 281 21.08 -7.35 -16.53
N LEU A 282 21.99 -8.32 -16.39
CA LEU A 282 23.08 -8.27 -15.40
C LEU A 282 23.98 -7.06 -15.58
N ALA A 283 24.29 -6.67 -16.81
CA ALA A 283 25.14 -5.51 -17.11
C ALA A 283 24.48 -4.16 -16.72
N LYS A 284 23.17 -4.12 -16.65
CA LYS A 284 22.37 -2.92 -16.31
C LYS A 284 21.81 -2.97 -14.90
N LEU A 285 22.03 -4.05 -14.17
CA LEU A 285 21.43 -4.28 -12.86
C LEU A 285 21.96 -3.24 -11.86
N PRO A 286 21.09 -2.50 -11.13
CA PRO A 286 21.53 -1.64 -10.05
C PRO A 286 22.32 -2.42 -8.99
N ALA A 287 23.40 -1.84 -8.50
CA ALA A 287 24.22 -2.47 -7.46
C ALA A 287 23.43 -2.65 -6.15
N GLU A 288 22.62 -1.66 -5.82
CA GLU A 288 21.78 -1.66 -4.63
C GLU A 288 20.41 -2.25 -4.94
N GLY A 289 19.83 -3.00 -3.98
CA GLY A 289 18.55 -3.63 -4.15
C GLY A 289 17.99 -4.19 -2.85
N PHE A 290 16.96 -5.00 -2.96
CA PHE A 290 16.37 -5.66 -1.82
C PHE A 290 17.27 -6.75 -1.26
N ALA A 291 17.62 -6.63 0.02
CA ALA A 291 18.33 -7.63 0.80
C ALA A 291 17.37 -8.35 1.76
N PRO A 292 17.53 -9.66 2.00
CA PRO A 292 16.70 -10.38 2.97
C PRO A 292 16.95 -9.85 4.38
N ALA A 293 15.87 -9.55 5.11
CA ALA A 293 15.92 -9.29 6.53
C ALA A 293 15.88 -10.61 7.30
N SER A 294 16.62 -10.70 8.39
CA SER A 294 16.57 -11.87 9.26
C SER A 294 15.19 -12.01 9.90
N LEU A 295 14.66 -13.22 9.91
CA LEU A 295 13.44 -13.59 10.63
C LEU A 295 13.75 -14.48 11.85
N ALA A 296 15.00 -14.53 12.30
CA ALA A 296 15.36 -15.17 13.56
C ALA A 296 14.92 -14.29 14.73
N PRO A 297 14.24 -14.83 15.76
CA PRO A 297 13.75 -14.03 16.89
C PRO A 297 14.85 -13.23 17.60
N GLY A 298 16.06 -13.76 17.68
CA GLY A 298 17.22 -13.12 18.33
C GLY A 298 17.76 -11.88 17.61
N ASP A 299 17.40 -11.67 16.33
CA ASP A 299 17.81 -10.51 15.55
C ASP A 299 16.85 -9.32 15.69
N TRP A 300 15.71 -9.55 16.33
CA TRP A 300 14.72 -8.53 16.68
C TRP A 300 14.83 -8.20 18.16
N LYS A 301 14.91 -6.92 18.49
CA LYS A 301 15.06 -6.44 19.85
C LYS A 301 13.74 -6.06 20.44
N ALA A 302 13.47 -6.46 21.67
CA ALA A 302 12.28 -6.05 22.39
C ALA A 302 12.25 -4.52 22.55
N VAL A 303 11.07 -3.94 22.33
CA VAL A 303 10.84 -2.50 22.44
C VAL A 303 10.10 -2.22 23.74
N ALA A 304 10.79 -1.57 24.69
CA ALA A 304 10.25 -1.27 26.01
C ALA A 304 9.22 -0.15 26.03
N GLY A 305 9.10 0.63 24.95
CA GLY A 305 8.13 1.73 24.83
C GLY A 305 8.46 2.71 23.73
N ASN A 306 7.72 3.81 23.72
CA ASN A 306 7.94 4.92 22.81
C ASN A 306 9.32 5.57 23.04
N PRO A 307 10.11 5.91 22.00
CA PRO A 307 11.44 6.50 22.14
C PRO A 307 11.48 7.78 23.02
N ASP A 308 10.47 8.65 22.93
CA ASP A 308 10.44 9.88 23.73
C ASP A 308 10.18 9.59 25.22
N VAL A 309 9.34 8.61 25.50
CA VAL A 309 9.12 8.14 26.88
C VAL A 309 10.40 7.51 27.45
N LEU A 310 11.08 6.69 26.65
CA LEU A 310 12.33 6.04 27.05
C LEU A 310 13.45 7.04 27.30
N LYS A 311 13.60 8.08 26.48
CA LYS A 311 14.58 9.17 26.68
C LYS A 311 14.35 9.94 27.99
N ALA A 312 13.11 10.06 28.43
CA ALA A 312 12.77 10.76 29.67
C ALA A 312 12.96 9.89 30.94
N MET A 313 13.18 8.57 30.78
CA MET A 313 13.35 7.66 31.91
C MET A 313 14.71 7.79 32.56
N LYS A 314 14.75 7.66 33.90
CA LYS A 314 16.01 7.47 34.62
C LYS A 314 16.63 6.10 34.29
N ALA A 315 17.96 6.01 34.25
CA ALA A 315 18.69 4.81 33.82
C ALA A 315 18.20 3.48 34.48
N LYS A 316 17.93 3.50 35.81
CA LYS A 316 17.42 2.31 36.52
C LYS A 316 16.02 1.88 36.05
N ALA A 317 15.13 2.86 35.79
CA ALA A 317 13.77 2.58 35.29
C ALA A 317 13.82 2.06 33.85
N LEU A 318 14.66 2.66 33.02
CA LEU A 318 14.88 2.22 31.62
C LEU A 318 15.42 0.79 31.58
N ALA A 319 16.43 0.45 32.39
CA ALA A 319 16.98 -0.91 32.44
C ALA A 319 15.93 -1.95 32.88
N LYS A 320 15.08 -1.60 33.85
CA LYS A 320 13.99 -2.47 34.29
C LYS A 320 12.94 -2.67 33.20
N ALA A 321 12.50 -1.60 32.54
CA ALA A 321 11.54 -1.66 31.45
C ALA A 321 12.07 -2.52 30.27
N GLN A 322 13.35 -2.38 29.93
CA GLN A 322 13.98 -3.19 28.88
C GLN A 322 14.03 -4.67 29.28
N GLN A 323 14.42 -4.98 30.52
CA GLN A 323 14.45 -6.37 31.01
C GLN A 323 13.06 -7.04 30.97
N GLU A 324 12.01 -6.30 31.33
CA GLU A 324 10.63 -6.78 31.27
C GLU A 324 10.20 -7.02 29.80
N ALA A 325 10.53 -6.11 28.91
CA ALA A 325 10.26 -6.23 27.47
C ALA A 325 11.00 -7.43 26.86
N ASP A 326 12.28 -7.61 27.17
CA ASP A 326 13.09 -8.75 26.69
C ASP A 326 12.50 -10.08 27.17
N ALA A 327 12.11 -10.18 28.43
CA ALA A 327 11.47 -11.36 29.00
C ALA A 327 10.11 -11.68 28.36
N ALA A 328 9.34 -10.66 28.00
CA ALA A 328 8.06 -10.82 27.32
C ALA A 328 8.27 -11.26 25.85
N ALA A 329 9.18 -10.61 25.14
CA ALA A 329 9.44 -10.91 23.74
C ALA A 329 10.01 -12.32 23.53
N SER A 330 10.94 -12.76 24.39
CA SER A 330 11.56 -14.09 24.29
C SER A 330 10.56 -15.25 24.41
N LYS A 331 9.42 -15.02 25.05
CA LYS A 331 8.35 -16.02 25.22
C LYS A 331 7.30 -15.96 24.10
N ALA A 332 7.19 -14.80 23.43
CA ALA A 332 6.11 -14.50 22.52
C ALA A 332 6.46 -14.75 21.05
N TRP A 333 7.74 -14.72 20.69
CA TRP A 333 8.19 -14.85 19.30
C TRP A 333 8.97 -16.14 19.07
N SER A 334 8.64 -16.83 17.98
CA SER A 334 9.32 -18.05 17.54
C SER A 334 9.46 -18.10 16.03
N ALA A 335 10.47 -18.79 15.51
CA ALA A 335 10.66 -18.97 14.08
C ALA A 335 10.76 -20.46 13.71
N VAL A 336 10.01 -20.84 12.68
CA VAL A 336 10.02 -22.19 12.11
C VAL A 336 10.01 -22.09 10.60
N ASN A 337 10.95 -22.75 9.93
CA ASN A 337 11.04 -22.81 8.48
C ASN A 337 11.00 -21.42 7.79
N GLY A 338 11.69 -20.41 8.34
CA GLY A 338 11.73 -19.06 7.78
C GLY A 338 10.46 -18.23 8.00
N VAL A 339 9.58 -18.68 8.89
CA VAL A 339 8.39 -17.95 9.32
C VAL A 339 8.57 -17.53 10.78
N LEU A 340 8.61 -16.23 11.03
CA LEU A 340 8.61 -15.63 12.37
C LEU A 340 7.16 -15.44 12.82
N THR A 341 6.80 -16.00 13.96
CA THR A 341 5.43 -15.91 14.50
C THR A 341 5.41 -15.34 15.91
N GLY A 342 4.61 -14.30 16.12
CA GLY A 342 4.24 -13.78 17.42
C GLY A 342 2.91 -14.36 17.89
N THR A 343 2.81 -14.71 19.18
CA THR A 343 1.56 -15.15 19.79
C THR A 343 0.55 -14.00 19.90
N ALA A 344 -0.71 -14.29 20.21
CA ALA A 344 -1.67 -13.24 20.55
C ALA A 344 -1.13 -12.39 21.73
N GLY A 345 -1.17 -11.07 21.58
CA GLY A 345 -0.61 -10.14 22.57
C GLY A 345 0.91 -10.12 22.64
N ALA A 346 1.62 -10.61 21.62
CA ALA A 346 3.09 -10.60 21.59
C ALA A 346 3.65 -9.19 21.84
N ALA A 347 4.68 -9.12 22.69
CA ALA A 347 5.40 -7.87 22.91
C ALA A 347 6.02 -7.34 21.60
N THR A 348 6.02 -6.03 21.42
CA THR A 348 6.60 -5.39 20.24
C THR A 348 8.10 -5.66 20.16
N VAL A 349 8.58 -6.02 18.98
CA VAL A 349 10.00 -6.13 18.68
C VAL A 349 10.37 -5.22 17.50
N GLY A 350 11.58 -4.68 17.54
CA GLY A 350 12.12 -3.76 16.54
C GLY A 350 13.36 -4.30 15.85
N SER A 351 13.62 -3.80 14.66
CA SER A 351 14.85 -4.10 13.92
C SER A 351 16.10 -3.68 14.72
N ALA A 352 17.22 -4.38 14.47
CA ALA A 352 18.48 -4.11 15.19
C ALA A 352 19.02 -2.69 14.91
N LYS A 353 18.72 -2.11 13.75
CA LYS A 353 19.13 -0.76 13.35
C LYS A 353 17.94 0.12 13.02
N ASN A 354 18.17 1.42 12.97
CA ASN A 354 17.24 2.41 12.44
C ASN A 354 17.32 2.49 10.92
N TYR A 355 16.22 2.90 10.31
CA TYR A 355 16.10 3.17 8.88
C TYR A 355 15.57 4.60 8.67
N GLU A 356 16.18 5.33 7.75
CA GLU A 356 15.71 6.66 7.32
C GLU A 356 14.77 6.50 6.12
N ASN A 357 15.32 6.31 4.93
CA ASN A 357 14.58 6.06 3.70
C ASN A 357 14.72 4.59 3.29
N PHE A 358 13.63 3.93 3.01
CA PHE A 358 13.65 2.51 2.66
C PHE A 358 12.43 2.07 1.87
N SER A 359 12.56 0.96 1.16
CA SER A 359 11.46 0.13 0.70
C SER A 359 11.52 -1.21 1.40
N LEU A 360 10.38 -1.69 1.87
CA LEU A 360 10.21 -2.97 2.55
C LEU A 360 9.18 -3.79 1.80
N ILE A 361 9.48 -5.05 1.53
CA ILE A 361 8.52 -6.05 1.06
C ILE A 361 8.44 -7.12 2.15
N VAL A 362 7.22 -7.50 2.54
CA VAL A 362 6.99 -8.51 3.56
C VAL A 362 5.68 -9.25 3.33
N ASP A 363 5.73 -10.58 3.47
CA ASP A 363 4.52 -11.37 3.61
C ASP A 363 4.12 -11.45 5.09
N TRP A 364 2.83 -11.25 5.37
CA TRP A 364 2.26 -11.37 6.71
C TRP A 364 0.91 -12.08 6.67
N LYS A 365 0.51 -12.69 7.80
CA LYS A 365 -0.83 -13.23 8.02
C LYS A 365 -1.24 -13.14 9.48
N THR A 366 -2.53 -12.94 9.72
CA THR A 366 -3.17 -12.98 11.05
C THR A 366 -4.67 -13.28 10.90
N ASP A 367 -5.26 -13.85 11.91
CA ASP A 367 -6.74 -14.01 12.01
C ASP A 367 -7.40 -12.80 12.71
N GLY A 368 -6.61 -11.89 13.26
CA GLY A 368 -7.07 -10.72 13.98
C GLY A 368 -6.41 -9.43 13.49
N GLU A 369 -6.09 -8.54 14.39
CA GLU A 369 -5.40 -7.28 14.15
C GLU A 369 -4.00 -7.34 14.73
N ALA A 370 -3.03 -6.76 14.02
CA ALA A 370 -1.64 -6.59 14.42
C ALA A 370 -1.08 -5.32 13.77
N GLY A 371 0.22 -5.03 13.92
CA GLY A 371 0.83 -3.83 13.36
C GLY A 371 2.22 -4.03 12.79
N LEU A 372 2.57 -3.20 11.80
CA LEU A 372 3.92 -3.01 11.29
C LEU A 372 4.33 -1.56 11.55
N GLY A 373 5.24 -1.33 12.50
CA GLY A 373 5.71 0.03 12.80
C GLY A 373 6.79 0.48 11.82
N ILE A 374 6.74 1.76 11.44
CA ILE A 374 7.74 2.40 10.59
C ILE A 374 8.39 3.55 11.32
N ARG A 375 9.72 3.59 11.33
CA ARG A 375 10.53 4.56 12.08
C ARG A 375 10.09 4.69 13.55
N SER A 376 9.77 3.56 14.20
CA SER A 376 9.22 3.45 15.55
C SER A 376 7.78 3.96 15.71
N ILE A 377 7.33 4.92 14.94
CA ILE A 377 5.99 5.52 14.90
C ILE A 377 5.82 6.18 13.52
N PRO A 378 4.69 6.05 12.80
CA PRO A 378 3.44 5.36 13.13
C PRO A 378 3.44 3.87 12.79
N GLN A 379 2.27 3.21 12.92
CA GLN A 379 2.06 1.81 12.56
C GLN A 379 1.13 1.68 11.36
N ILE A 380 1.42 0.68 10.53
CA ILE A 380 0.51 0.20 9.48
C ILE A 380 -0.30 -0.95 10.06
N ALA A 381 -1.62 -0.88 9.95
CA ALA A 381 -2.51 -1.93 10.42
C ALA A 381 -2.34 -3.22 9.60
N LEU A 382 -2.22 -4.35 10.28
CA LEU A 382 -2.23 -5.69 9.72
C LEU A 382 -3.52 -6.40 10.14
N GLY A 383 -4.32 -6.83 9.19
CA GLY A 383 -5.63 -7.42 9.45
C GLY A 383 -6.73 -6.40 9.79
N GLY A 384 -7.93 -6.91 10.07
CA GLY A 384 -9.09 -6.09 10.33
C GLY A 384 -9.55 -5.26 9.12
N ARG A 385 -10.47 -4.32 9.36
CA ARG A 385 -11.05 -3.47 8.31
C ARG A 385 -10.07 -2.44 7.73
N ASN A 386 -9.03 -2.11 8.49
CA ASN A 386 -8.10 -1.04 8.15
C ASN A 386 -6.74 -1.58 7.67
N ALA A 387 -6.68 -2.86 7.29
CA ALA A 387 -5.43 -3.45 6.82
C ALA A 387 -4.77 -2.61 5.71
N GLY A 388 -3.49 -2.27 5.91
CA GLY A 388 -2.72 -1.42 5.01
C GLY A 388 -2.85 0.08 5.26
N ALA A 389 -3.70 0.53 6.21
CA ALA A 389 -3.81 1.94 6.59
C ALA A 389 -2.83 2.30 7.72
N LEU A 390 -2.46 3.58 7.81
CA LEU A 390 -1.72 4.11 8.95
C LEU A 390 -2.66 4.29 10.15
N THR A 391 -2.34 3.62 11.25
CA THR A 391 -3.16 3.66 12.46
C THR A 391 -3.04 5.01 13.15
N GLY A 392 -4.17 5.69 13.31
CA GLY A 392 -4.26 6.97 14.04
C GLY A 392 -3.68 8.18 13.32
N ASN A 393 -3.17 8.04 12.10
CA ASN A 393 -2.65 9.15 11.30
C ASN A 393 -3.81 10.03 10.80
N MET A 394 -3.73 11.35 11.00
CA MET A 394 -4.77 12.32 10.61
C MET A 394 -4.46 12.99 9.27
N LEU A 395 -3.17 13.14 8.93
CA LEU A 395 -2.69 13.81 7.72
C LEU A 395 -2.75 12.87 6.50
N HIS A 396 -3.93 12.33 6.18
CA HIS A 396 -4.01 11.35 5.11
C HIS A 396 -5.35 11.33 4.39
N GLU A 397 -5.30 10.94 3.13
CA GLU A 397 -6.38 10.26 2.44
C GLU A 397 -6.05 8.76 2.48
N ASN A 398 -6.50 8.06 3.50
CA ASN A 398 -6.44 6.61 3.51
C ASN A 398 -7.60 6.10 2.68
N THR A 399 -7.31 5.57 1.52
CA THR A 399 -8.20 4.59 0.92
C THR A 399 -8.03 3.34 1.77
N SER A 400 -8.97 3.08 2.66
CA SER A 400 -9.01 1.87 3.48
C SER A 400 -9.86 0.83 2.77
N PRO A 401 -9.35 0.10 1.76
CA PRO A 401 -10.14 -0.92 1.13
C PRO A 401 -10.03 -2.16 1.99
N THR A 402 -11.13 -2.48 2.66
CA THR A 402 -11.38 -3.81 3.22
C THR A 402 -11.14 -4.94 2.20
N GLU A 403 -11.07 -4.60 0.93
CA GLU A 403 -10.87 -5.51 -0.21
C GLU A 403 -9.41 -5.73 -0.58
N ALA A 404 -8.46 -4.96 -0.06
CA ALA A 404 -7.04 -5.13 -0.37
C ALA A 404 -6.43 -6.34 0.34
N ALA A 405 -6.86 -6.64 1.57
CA ALA A 405 -6.40 -7.81 2.31
C ALA A 405 -7.07 -9.10 1.83
N ASN A 406 -6.34 -10.20 1.89
CA ASN A 406 -6.89 -11.55 1.75
C ASN A 406 -7.71 -11.91 3.00
N LYS A 407 -8.41 -13.05 2.96
CA LYS A 407 -9.19 -13.54 4.10
C LYS A 407 -8.31 -13.70 5.34
N PRO A 408 -8.89 -13.55 6.55
CA PRO A 408 -8.17 -13.86 7.78
C PRO A 408 -7.46 -15.22 7.70
N GLY A 409 -6.23 -15.29 8.22
CA GLY A 409 -5.39 -16.48 8.14
C GLY A 409 -4.69 -16.75 6.82
N GLU A 410 -5.02 -16.03 5.76
CA GLU A 410 -4.30 -16.10 4.48
C GLU A 410 -3.10 -15.15 4.46
N TRP A 411 -2.07 -15.51 3.68
CA TRP A 411 -0.90 -14.66 3.49
C TRP A 411 -1.22 -13.43 2.64
N ASN A 412 -0.71 -12.29 3.07
CA ASN A 412 -0.73 -11.02 2.37
C ASN A 412 0.70 -10.60 2.03
N THR A 413 0.90 -9.95 0.91
CA THR A 413 2.17 -9.30 0.57
C THR A 413 1.98 -7.79 0.66
N MET A 414 2.82 -7.15 1.45
CA MET A 414 2.83 -5.70 1.63
C MET A 414 4.15 -5.12 1.14
N GLU A 415 4.06 -4.05 0.39
CA GLU A 415 5.18 -3.18 0.05
C GLU A 415 5.00 -1.84 0.76
N VAL A 416 6.03 -1.39 1.44
CA VAL A 416 6.08 -0.10 2.15
C VAL A 416 7.27 0.68 1.63
N ARG A 417 7.03 1.88 1.10
CA ARG A 417 8.08 2.80 0.67
C ARG A 417 8.04 4.06 1.51
N VAL A 418 9.11 4.32 2.22
CA VAL A 418 9.29 5.51 3.06
C VAL A 418 10.40 6.37 2.47
N VAL A 419 10.08 7.60 2.14
CA VAL A 419 11.05 8.59 1.61
C VAL A 419 10.76 9.92 2.26
N ASN A 420 11.75 10.49 2.92
CA ASN A 420 11.62 11.71 3.69
C ASN A 420 10.50 11.58 4.74
N ASP A 421 9.51 12.41 4.70
CA ASP A 421 8.34 12.44 5.58
C ASP A 421 7.11 11.71 5.00
N ARG A 422 7.30 10.92 3.93
CA ARG A 422 6.22 10.31 3.15
C ARG A 422 6.27 8.79 3.17
N VAL A 423 5.08 8.20 3.17
CA VAL A 423 4.91 6.76 3.02
C VAL A 423 3.90 6.41 1.92
N THR A 424 4.24 5.40 1.15
CA THR A 424 3.33 4.70 0.26
C THR A 424 3.24 3.25 0.70
N VAL A 425 2.02 2.74 0.85
CA VAL A 425 1.74 1.35 1.19
C VAL A 425 0.95 0.70 0.07
N VAL A 426 1.42 -0.45 -0.40
CA VAL A 426 0.74 -1.29 -1.38
C VAL A 426 0.48 -2.65 -0.75
N LEU A 427 -0.79 -3.01 -0.59
CA LEU A 427 -1.22 -4.29 -0.04
C LEU A 427 -1.81 -5.15 -1.15
N ASN A 428 -1.23 -6.32 -1.39
CA ASN A 428 -1.64 -7.25 -2.44
C ASN A 428 -1.77 -6.60 -3.85
N GLY A 429 -0.91 -5.60 -4.14
CA GLY A 429 -0.92 -4.85 -5.39
C GLY A 429 -1.95 -3.71 -5.45
N VAL A 430 -2.64 -3.42 -4.34
CA VAL A 430 -3.56 -2.29 -4.20
C VAL A 430 -2.92 -1.21 -3.33
N THR A 431 -2.81 0.02 -3.83
CA THR A 431 -2.29 1.13 -3.03
C THR A 431 -3.30 1.53 -1.96
N THR A 432 -2.94 1.33 -0.68
CA THR A 432 -3.77 1.67 0.48
C THR A 432 -3.40 3.02 1.10
N CYS A 433 -2.12 3.40 1.03
CA CYS A 433 -1.65 4.74 1.37
C CYS A 433 -0.82 5.27 0.20
N ARG A 434 -1.13 6.47 -0.28
CA ARG A 434 -0.41 7.08 -1.40
C ARG A 434 0.29 8.35 -0.96
N ASN A 435 1.62 8.29 -0.83
CA ASN A 435 2.45 9.46 -0.52
C ASN A 435 1.94 10.25 0.70
N VAL A 436 1.55 9.53 1.76
CA VAL A 436 0.94 10.07 2.98
C VAL A 436 2.02 10.64 3.89
N ILE A 437 1.76 11.78 4.53
CA ILE A 437 2.65 12.39 5.52
C ILE A 437 2.69 11.54 6.79
N LEU A 438 3.89 11.26 7.30
CA LEU A 438 4.09 10.56 8.56
C LEU A 438 3.86 11.49 9.75
N GLU A 439 3.11 11.03 10.73
CA GLU A 439 2.87 11.71 11.99
C GLU A 439 3.43 10.94 13.18
N ASN A 440 3.78 11.66 14.23
CA ASN A 440 3.95 11.04 15.53
C ASN A 440 2.56 10.81 16.17
N THR A 441 1.98 9.65 15.93
CA THR A 441 0.63 9.31 16.39
C THR A 441 0.52 9.12 17.91
N CYS A 442 1.65 9.05 18.62
CA CYS A 442 1.69 8.94 20.07
C CYS A 442 1.68 10.32 20.75
N ASN A 443 2.31 11.32 20.13
CA ASN A 443 2.33 12.70 20.61
C ASN A 443 2.44 13.66 19.42
N ARG A 444 1.33 14.27 19.03
CA ARG A 444 1.26 15.18 17.87
C ARG A 444 1.97 16.52 18.06
N GLU A 445 2.36 16.86 19.29
CA GLU A 445 3.21 18.04 19.56
C GLU A 445 4.67 17.78 19.18
N ILE A 446 5.02 16.53 18.94
CA ILE A 446 6.36 16.09 18.52
C ILE A 446 6.28 15.59 17.08
N PRO A 447 7.15 16.06 16.18
CA PRO A 447 7.18 15.59 14.79
C PRO A 447 7.49 14.10 14.67
N ALA A 448 7.13 13.50 13.52
CA ALA A 448 7.58 12.15 13.19
C ALA A 448 9.10 12.06 13.17
N TYR A 449 9.64 10.90 13.54
CA TYR A 449 11.08 10.68 13.51
C TYR A 449 11.60 10.60 12.08
N THR A 450 12.78 11.20 11.83
CA THR A 450 13.46 11.13 10.53
C THR A 450 14.05 9.74 10.25
N GLU A 451 14.38 9.00 11.31
CA GLU A 451 14.84 7.62 11.29
C GLU A 451 14.30 6.85 12.50
N GLY A 452 14.23 5.55 12.40
CA GLY A 452 13.79 4.70 13.50
C GLY A 452 13.69 3.23 13.11
N GLN A 453 13.32 2.40 14.06
CA GLN A 453 13.19 0.97 13.88
C GLN A 453 11.96 0.61 13.03
N ILE A 454 12.05 -0.49 12.30
CA ILE A 454 10.88 -1.22 11.79
C ILE A 454 10.40 -2.09 12.95
N LEU A 455 9.11 -1.99 13.28
CA LEU A 455 8.52 -2.72 14.41
C LEU A 455 7.58 -3.82 13.94
N LEU A 456 7.67 -4.99 14.58
CA LEU A 456 6.67 -6.04 14.50
C LEU A 456 5.83 -5.97 15.78
N VAL A 457 4.55 -5.65 15.62
CA VAL A 457 3.64 -5.38 16.73
C VAL A 457 2.64 -6.51 16.83
N GLY A 458 2.63 -7.19 17.96
CA GLY A 458 1.64 -8.22 18.27
C GLY A 458 0.23 -7.63 18.37
N GLY A 459 -0.77 -8.47 18.20
CA GLY A 459 -2.16 -8.04 18.16
C GLY A 459 -3.12 -8.98 18.84
N THR A 460 -4.39 -8.90 18.48
CA THR A 460 -5.48 -9.68 19.11
C THR A 460 -5.42 -11.18 18.81
N ALA A 461 -4.68 -11.57 17.74
CA ALA A 461 -4.45 -12.95 17.34
C ALA A 461 -2.96 -13.15 16.99
N PRO A 462 -2.49 -14.41 16.82
CA PRO A 462 -1.14 -14.65 16.34
C PRO A 462 -0.89 -13.95 15.00
N VAL A 463 0.31 -13.40 14.84
CA VAL A 463 0.75 -12.78 13.59
C VAL A 463 2.02 -13.47 13.10
N SER A 464 2.09 -13.76 11.80
CA SER A 464 3.24 -14.41 11.19
C SER A 464 3.82 -13.56 10.07
N PHE A 465 5.15 -13.57 9.95
CA PHE A 465 5.91 -12.87 8.93
C PHE A 465 6.83 -13.83 8.19
N ARG A 466 6.97 -13.66 6.87
CA ARG A 466 7.93 -14.37 6.03
C ARG A 466 8.37 -13.51 4.86
N GLU A 467 9.40 -13.92 4.14
CA GLU A 467 9.85 -13.25 2.89
C GLU A 467 9.99 -11.74 3.09
N MET A 468 10.73 -11.33 4.10
CA MET A 468 10.97 -9.92 4.39
C MET A 468 12.24 -9.46 3.69
N TYR A 469 12.13 -8.41 2.89
CA TYR A 469 13.23 -7.82 2.12
C TYR A 469 13.22 -6.31 2.29
N ILE A 470 14.38 -5.74 2.54
CA ILE A 470 14.56 -4.30 2.75
C ILE A 470 15.56 -3.78 1.74
N ARG A 471 15.22 -2.67 1.09
CA ARG A 471 16.11 -1.86 0.28
C ARG A 471 16.25 -0.50 0.96
N GLU A 472 17.45 -0.15 1.37
CA GLU A 472 17.74 1.20 1.85
C GLU A 472 17.78 2.14 0.64
N LEU A 473 17.23 3.32 0.81
CA LEU A 473 17.20 4.36 -0.20
C LEU A 473 18.14 5.49 0.22
N PRO A 474 18.65 6.30 -0.72
CA PRO A 474 19.51 7.42 -0.38
C PRO A 474 18.90 8.30 0.72
N PRO A 475 19.73 8.80 1.64
CA PRO A 475 19.27 9.72 2.68
C PRO A 475 18.71 10.99 2.04
N THR A 476 17.75 11.61 2.71
CA THR A 476 17.19 12.89 2.26
C THR A 476 18.26 13.98 2.36
N PRO A 477 18.50 14.76 1.29
CA PRO A 477 19.41 15.89 1.34
C PRO A 477 18.98 16.87 2.44
N ARG A 478 19.93 17.27 3.28
CA ARG A 478 19.71 18.21 4.39
C ARG A 478 20.31 19.54 4.06
N TYR A 479 19.68 20.61 4.53
CA TYR A 479 20.28 21.93 4.49
C TYR A 479 21.46 21.99 5.46
N GLU A 480 22.59 22.47 4.99
CA GLU A 480 23.79 22.72 5.78
C GLU A 480 24.15 24.21 5.76
N LEU A 481 24.71 24.70 6.86
CA LEU A 481 25.22 26.07 6.94
C LEU A 481 26.41 26.24 5.99
N SER A 482 26.55 27.44 5.42
CA SER A 482 27.81 27.77 4.77
C SER A 482 28.95 27.77 5.80
N PRO A 483 30.25 27.57 5.36
CA PRO A 483 31.39 27.64 6.27
C PRO A 483 31.43 28.97 7.04
N GLU A 484 31.05 30.06 6.41
CA GLU A 484 30.97 31.40 7.00
C GLU A 484 29.89 31.47 8.08
N GLU A 485 28.67 31.03 7.82
CA GLU A 485 27.58 31.02 8.79
C GLU A 485 27.93 30.11 9.99
N ALA A 486 28.52 28.95 9.71
CA ALA A 486 28.97 28.04 10.77
C ALA A 486 30.08 28.70 11.65
N ALA A 487 31.04 29.40 11.04
CA ALA A 487 32.10 30.13 11.76
C ALA A 487 31.54 31.33 12.55
N GLU A 488 30.47 31.96 12.05
CA GLU A 488 29.76 33.02 12.76
C GLU A 488 28.96 32.52 13.96
N GLY A 489 28.72 31.21 14.07
CA GLY A 489 27.96 30.60 15.18
C GLY A 489 26.46 30.49 14.94
N PHE A 490 26.03 30.40 13.67
CA PHE A 490 24.66 30.00 13.37
C PHE A 490 24.42 28.53 13.70
N GLU A 491 23.21 28.21 14.06
CA GLU A 491 22.71 26.82 14.15
C GLU A 491 21.47 26.63 13.28
N VAL A 492 21.33 25.44 12.68
CA VAL A 492 20.17 25.08 11.86
C VAL A 492 18.97 24.80 12.78
N LEU A 493 17.85 25.48 12.57
CA LEU A 493 16.56 25.21 13.23
C LEU A 493 15.70 24.24 12.44
N PHE A 494 15.81 24.26 11.10
CA PHE A 494 15.15 23.31 10.20
C PHE A 494 16.04 23.01 9.00
N ASP A 495 16.42 21.76 8.87
CA ASP A 495 17.35 21.25 7.84
C ASP A 495 16.65 20.70 6.59
N GLY A 496 15.35 20.81 6.47
CA GLY A 496 14.54 20.20 5.42
C GLY A 496 13.96 18.83 5.77
N THR A 497 14.38 18.22 6.87
CA THR A 497 13.96 16.86 7.26
C THR A 497 13.41 16.79 8.67
N SER A 498 14.02 17.48 9.64
CA SER A 498 13.73 17.29 11.06
C SER A 498 12.99 18.48 11.69
N MET A 499 11.83 18.19 12.21
CA MET A 499 11.02 19.12 13.02
C MET A 499 11.31 19.00 14.53
N HIS A 500 12.35 18.28 14.97
CA HIS A 500 12.58 17.97 16.38
C HIS A 500 12.96 19.19 17.26
N LYS A 501 13.33 20.30 16.65
CA LYS A 501 13.52 21.59 17.35
C LYS A 501 12.22 22.39 17.51
N TRP A 502 11.12 21.89 16.95
CA TRP A 502 9.82 22.53 16.89
C TRP A 502 8.76 21.79 17.72
N THR A 503 7.70 22.49 18.12
CA THR A 503 6.55 21.97 18.88
C THR A 503 5.31 22.83 18.62
N GLY A 504 4.13 22.33 18.99
CA GLY A 504 2.86 23.03 18.79
C GLY A 504 2.08 22.47 17.61
N ASN A 505 1.65 23.32 16.67
CA ASN A 505 0.82 22.91 15.55
C ASN A 505 1.62 22.18 14.45
N THR A 506 1.89 20.91 14.64
CA THR A 506 2.58 20.04 13.66
C THR A 506 1.63 19.42 12.63
N THR A 507 0.34 19.74 12.67
CA THR A 507 -0.66 19.26 11.70
C THR A 507 -0.88 20.22 10.54
N ASN A 508 -0.76 21.52 10.76
CA ASN A 508 -0.85 22.54 9.70
C ASN A 508 0.51 23.01 9.21
N TYR A 509 1.56 22.85 10.01
CA TYR A 509 2.94 23.09 9.62
C TYR A 509 3.65 21.75 9.45
N VAL A 510 3.72 21.27 8.23
CA VAL A 510 4.20 19.91 7.93
C VAL A 510 5.48 19.94 7.11
N PRO A 511 6.43 19.03 7.39
CA PRO A 511 7.58 18.89 6.52
C PRO A 511 7.11 18.34 5.16
N LEU A 512 7.57 18.98 4.09
CA LEU A 512 7.22 18.61 2.72
C LEU A 512 8.35 19.03 1.77
N ASP A 513 9.00 18.05 1.15
CA ASP A 513 10.02 18.28 0.11
C ASP A 513 11.09 19.29 0.53
N GLY A 514 11.65 19.12 1.73
CA GLY A 514 12.69 19.99 2.28
C GLY A 514 12.18 21.33 2.82
N THR A 515 10.88 21.52 2.96
CA THR A 515 10.25 22.76 3.47
C THR A 515 9.32 22.48 4.64
N ILE A 516 9.05 23.48 5.48
CA ILE A 516 7.86 23.52 6.32
C ILE A 516 6.74 24.11 5.47
N TYR A 517 5.77 23.30 5.10
CA TYR A 517 4.60 23.72 4.32
C TYR A 517 3.42 24.05 5.25
N VAL A 518 2.84 25.23 5.05
CA VAL A 518 1.66 25.67 5.82
C VAL A 518 0.40 25.28 5.06
N THR A 519 -0.40 24.40 5.66
CA THR A 519 -1.65 23.88 5.08
C THR A 519 -2.81 24.06 6.05
N ALA A 520 -4.03 24.24 5.54
CA ALA A 520 -5.26 24.21 6.33
C ALA A 520 -6.04 22.90 6.17
N GLN A 521 -5.49 21.96 5.44
CA GLN A 521 -6.21 20.77 4.98
C GLN A 521 -6.65 19.85 6.14
N TYR A 522 -5.94 19.88 7.27
CA TYR A 522 -6.09 18.88 8.33
C TYR A 522 -6.68 19.42 9.65
N GLY A 523 -7.26 20.61 9.63
CA GLY A 523 -8.11 21.12 10.70
C GLY A 523 -7.42 21.49 12.03
N GLY A 524 -6.10 21.63 12.03
CA GLY A 524 -5.36 22.13 13.19
C GLY A 524 -5.55 23.64 13.38
N SER A 525 -5.31 24.11 14.58
CA SER A 525 -5.29 25.55 14.92
C SER A 525 -4.06 25.89 15.75
N GLY A 526 -3.65 27.16 15.74
CA GLY A 526 -2.52 27.66 16.51
C GLY A 526 -1.22 27.71 15.72
N ASN A 527 -0.14 27.91 16.42
CA ASN A 527 1.17 28.25 15.90
C ASN A 527 2.15 27.09 16.07
N LEU A 528 3.21 27.07 15.24
CA LEU A 528 4.38 26.23 15.44
C LEU A 528 5.46 27.03 16.14
N TYR A 529 6.08 26.48 17.18
CA TYR A 529 7.08 27.19 18.00
C TYR A 529 8.39 26.41 18.04
N THR A 530 9.52 27.15 18.22
CA THR A 530 10.78 26.51 18.65
C THR A 530 10.63 25.96 20.07
N LYS A 531 11.23 24.80 20.38
CA LYS A 531 11.27 24.27 21.76
C LYS A 531 12.10 25.15 22.70
N LYS A 532 13.16 25.78 22.17
CA LYS A 532 14.03 26.68 22.91
C LYS A 532 13.53 28.12 22.81
N GLU A 533 13.70 28.88 23.88
CA GLU A 533 13.48 30.33 23.92
C GLU A 533 14.76 31.09 23.53
N TYR A 534 14.58 32.26 22.94
CA TYR A 534 15.67 33.12 22.48
C TYR A 534 15.46 34.55 23.01
N SER A 535 16.57 35.21 23.33
CA SER A 535 16.60 36.62 23.79
C SER A 535 17.05 37.56 22.67
N ASP A 536 18.36 37.68 22.45
CA ASP A 536 18.96 38.44 21.38
C ASP A 536 19.50 37.48 20.31
N PHE A 537 19.16 37.74 19.07
CA PHE A 537 19.46 36.78 18.01
C PHE A 537 19.46 37.38 16.59
N ILE A 538 20.01 36.66 15.63
CA ILE A 538 19.79 36.84 14.21
C ILE A 538 19.11 35.57 13.70
N LEU A 539 17.90 35.67 13.16
CA LEU A 539 17.14 34.61 12.53
C LEU A 539 17.18 34.82 11.02
N ARG A 540 17.58 33.79 10.27
CA ARG A 540 17.56 33.77 8.80
C ARG A 540 16.69 32.63 8.33
N PHE A 541 15.85 32.88 7.31
CA PHE A 541 15.03 31.85 6.68
C PHE A 541 14.70 32.25 5.25
N GLU A 542 14.25 31.26 4.50
CA GLU A 542 13.65 31.50 3.18
C GLU A 542 12.16 31.18 3.25
N PHE A 543 11.34 32.01 2.55
CA PHE A 543 9.90 31.79 2.45
C PHE A 543 9.42 31.92 1.01
N GLN A 544 8.27 31.28 0.69
CA GLN A 544 7.69 31.25 -0.65
C GLN A 544 6.16 31.37 -0.56
N TYR A 545 5.59 32.37 -1.20
CA TYR A 545 4.15 32.46 -1.39
C TYR A 545 3.71 31.57 -2.55
N LEU A 546 2.76 30.68 -2.32
CA LEU A 546 2.23 29.74 -3.30
C LEU A 546 0.93 30.21 -3.94
N GLN A 547 0.24 31.14 -3.29
CA GLN A 547 -1.02 31.72 -3.72
C GLN A 547 -1.09 33.19 -3.35
N GLU A 548 -2.02 33.90 -3.96
CA GLU A 548 -2.30 35.30 -3.68
C GLU A 548 -2.95 35.46 -2.30
N GLY A 549 -2.58 36.52 -1.60
CA GLY A 549 -3.19 36.91 -0.32
C GLY A 549 -2.75 36.06 0.88
N VAL A 550 -1.59 35.42 0.82
CA VAL A 550 -1.02 34.70 1.97
C VAL A 550 -0.79 35.63 3.13
N ASN A 551 -1.19 35.20 4.34
CA ASN A 551 -0.97 35.85 5.61
C ASN A 551 -0.36 34.88 6.61
N ASN A 552 0.69 35.30 7.29
CA ASN A 552 1.37 34.56 8.35
C ASN A 552 2.17 35.58 9.18
N GLY A 553 2.96 35.14 10.16
CA GLY A 553 3.86 35.98 10.93
C GLY A 553 4.99 35.19 11.54
N ILE A 554 6.10 35.86 11.85
CA ILE A 554 7.14 35.32 12.71
C ILE A 554 6.95 35.92 14.12
N GLY A 555 6.49 35.08 15.04
CA GLY A 555 6.46 35.43 16.45
C GLY A 555 7.87 35.43 17.03
N ILE A 556 8.25 36.46 17.74
CA ILE A 556 9.55 36.53 18.42
C ILE A 556 9.34 36.91 19.90
N ARG A 557 10.14 36.31 20.77
CA ARG A 557 10.05 36.45 22.23
C ARG A 557 8.61 36.24 22.74
N THR A 558 7.88 35.29 22.15
CA THR A 558 6.47 35.05 22.50
C THR A 558 6.33 33.81 23.38
N PRO A 559 5.44 33.82 24.39
CA PRO A 559 4.98 32.60 25.05
C PRO A 559 4.17 31.72 24.10
N MET A 560 4.12 30.42 24.37
CA MET A 560 3.26 29.51 23.60
C MET A 560 1.78 29.69 23.96
N GLY A 561 0.90 29.43 23.01
CA GLY A 561 -0.55 29.35 23.24
C GLY A 561 -1.27 30.70 23.44
N VAL A 562 -0.61 31.79 23.10
CA VAL A 562 -1.17 33.15 23.17
C VAL A 562 -1.07 33.85 21.82
N ASP A 563 -1.76 34.98 21.69
CA ASP A 563 -1.63 35.86 20.52
C ASP A 563 -0.25 36.55 20.55
N ALA A 564 0.63 36.13 19.64
CA ALA A 564 2.00 36.60 19.61
C ALA A 564 2.13 38.11 19.33
N ALA A 565 1.21 38.69 18.55
CA ALA A 565 1.21 40.13 18.24
C ALA A 565 1.11 41.02 19.50
N TYR A 566 0.45 40.50 20.54
CA TYR A 566 0.22 41.27 21.76
C TYR A 566 1.00 40.79 23.00
N HIS A 567 1.23 39.45 23.07
CA HIS A 567 1.92 38.83 24.21
C HIS A 567 3.40 38.50 23.93
N GLY A 568 3.87 38.87 22.78
CA GLY A 568 5.24 38.84 22.30
C GLY A 568 5.41 39.97 21.28
N MET A 569 6.04 39.64 20.15
CA MET A 569 6.09 40.48 18.95
C MET A 569 5.80 39.62 17.72
N GLU A 570 5.06 40.17 16.78
CA GLU A 570 4.87 39.57 15.45
C GLU A 570 5.59 40.42 14.41
N ILE A 571 6.49 39.75 13.63
CA ILE A 571 7.04 40.30 12.40
C ILE A 571 6.16 39.78 11.26
N GLN A 572 5.46 40.67 10.57
CA GLN A 572 4.43 40.31 9.60
C GLN A 572 5.01 39.61 8.36
N ILE A 573 4.45 38.48 7.99
CA ILE A 573 4.70 37.77 6.70
C ILE A 573 3.43 37.86 5.89
N LEU A 574 3.37 38.75 4.90
CA LEU A 574 2.16 39.07 4.16
C LEU A 574 2.42 39.35 2.69
N ASP A 575 1.65 38.73 1.81
CA ASP A 575 1.55 39.13 0.43
C ASP A 575 0.73 40.42 0.30
N HIS A 576 1.34 41.53 0.70
CA HIS A 576 0.68 42.84 0.82
C HIS A 576 0.31 43.46 -0.55
N ASP A 577 0.75 42.88 -1.67
CA ASP A 577 0.37 43.32 -3.03
C ASP A 577 -0.94 42.68 -3.50
N ALA A 578 -1.46 41.69 -2.79
CA ALA A 578 -2.71 41.04 -3.14
C ALA A 578 -3.91 42.00 -3.11
N PRO A 579 -4.83 41.90 -4.07
CA PRO A 579 -5.99 42.82 -4.16
C PRO A 579 -6.88 42.85 -2.92
N ILE A 580 -6.92 41.74 -2.13
CA ILE A 580 -7.69 41.69 -0.87
C ILE A 580 -7.11 42.63 0.17
N TYR A 581 -5.83 42.99 0.09
CA TYR A 581 -5.09 43.84 1.03
C TYR A 581 -4.92 45.29 0.57
N LYS A 582 -5.73 45.77 -0.39
CA LYS A 582 -5.68 47.16 -0.90
C LYS A 582 -5.87 48.26 0.16
N ASN A 583 -6.48 47.91 1.31
CA ASN A 583 -6.79 48.85 2.40
C ASN A 583 -5.95 48.59 3.65
N LEU A 584 -4.79 47.90 3.53
CA LEU A 584 -3.90 47.69 4.68
C LEU A 584 -3.42 49.00 5.26
N ARG A 585 -3.36 49.02 6.59
CA ARG A 585 -2.64 50.06 7.33
C ARG A 585 -1.13 49.79 7.26
N GLU A 586 -0.31 50.82 7.39
CA GLU A 586 1.15 50.70 7.22
C GLU A 586 1.77 49.65 8.16
N TYR A 587 1.33 49.57 9.40
CA TYR A 587 1.83 48.59 10.38
C TYR A 587 1.42 47.14 10.11
N GLN A 588 0.56 46.88 9.12
CA GLN A 588 0.14 45.55 8.67
C GLN A 588 0.91 45.06 7.48
N GLN A 589 1.82 45.87 6.93
CA GLN A 589 2.64 45.47 5.78
C GLN A 589 3.71 44.45 6.20
N HIS A 590 4.15 43.65 5.23
CA HIS A 590 5.21 42.66 5.42
C HIS A 590 6.44 43.30 6.11
N GLY A 591 7.02 42.59 7.07
CA GLY A 591 8.21 42.98 7.82
C GLY A 591 7.95 43.98 8.94
N SER A 592 6.71 44.52 9.11
CA SER A 592 6.38 45.38 10.22
C SER A 592 6.44 44.64 11.57
N VAL A 593 6.89 45.34 12.64
CA VAL A 593 6.55 44.95 14.01
C VAL A 593 5.09 45.31 14.18
N TYR A 594 4.21 44.29 14.11
CA TYR A 594 2.76 44.51 14.02
C TYR A 594 2.21 45.40 15.15
N GLY A 595 1.51 46.46 14.75
CA GLY A 595 0.92 47.44 15.68
C GLY A 595 1.90 48.43 16.33
N ILE A 596 3.21 48.35 16.05
CA ILE A 596 4.27 49.13 16.73
C ILE A 596 5.13 49.91 15.74
N ILE A 597 5.81 49.26 14.79
CA ILE A 597 6.68 49.93 13.81
C ILE A 597 6.31 49.45 12.42
N PRO A 598 5.82 50.36 11.54
CA PRO A 598 5.59 50.03 10.14
C PRO A 598 6.91 49.77 9.39
N ALA A 599 6.93 48.74 8.56
CA ALA A 599 8.03 48.53 7.64
C ALA A 599 7.85 49.30 6.33
N ARG A 600 8.94 49.58 5.64
CA ARG A 600 8.91 50.13 4.30
C ARG A 600 8.42 49.04 3.33
N ARG A 601 7.45 49.39 2.49
CA ARG A 601 6.88 48.49 1.51
C ARG A 601 7.93 48.06 0.49
N VAL A 602 7.99 46.78 0.21
CA VAL A 602 8.83 46.16 -0.86
C VAL A 602 7.95 45.52 -1.89
N LYS A 603 8.47 45.35 -3.09
CA LYS A 603 7.82 44.60 -4.16
C LYS A 603 8.33 43.17 -4.16
N PHE A 604 7.43 42.21 -4.05
CA PHE A 604 7.79 40.81 -4.14
C PHE A 604 7.97 40.31 -5.58
N PRO A 605 8.84 39.32 -5.81
CA PRO A 605 8.89 38.60 -7.07
C PRO A 605 7.58 37.78 -7.26
N PRO A 606 7.34 37.22 -8.48
CA PRO A 606 6.15 36.42 -8.76
C PRO A 606 5.95 35.29 -7.75
N LEU A 607 4.70 34.87 -7.54
CA LEU A 607 4.33 33.72 -6.71
C LEU A 607 5.15 32.50 -7.12
N GLY A 608 5.52 31.67 -6.14
CA GLY A 608 6.38 30.51 -6.35
C GLY A 608 7.88 30.81 -6.35
N THR A 609 8.28 32.09 -6.17
CA THR A 609 9.69 32.47 -6.01
C THR A 609 10.09 32.48 -4.52
N TRP A 610 11.30 31.98 -4.23
CA TRP A 610 11.87 32.04 -2.89
C TRP A 610 12.34 33.45 -2.54
N ASN A 611 12.02 33.90 -1.35
CA ASN A 611 12.48 35.14 -0.73
C ASN A 611 13.36 34.79 0.47
N VAL A 612 14.34 35.63 0.76
CA VAL A 612 15.24 35.51 1.91
C VAL A 612 14.91 36.60 2.90
N GLU A 613 14.69 36.23 4.17
CA GLU A 613 14.46 37.19 5.25
C GLU A 613 15.43 36.98 6.40
N GLU A 614 15.91 38.08 6.95
CA GLU A 614 16.68 38.16 8.19
C GLU A 614 15.97 39.05 9.19
N ILE A 615 15.75 38.54 10.38
CA ILE A 615 15.25 39.28 11.53
C ILE A 615 16.36 39.34 12.58
N ARG A 616 16.81 40.56 12.92
CA ARG A 616 17.78 40.80 13.96
C ARG A 616 17.08 41.49 15.15
N ALA A 617 17.13 40.85 16.31
CA ALA A 617 16.57 41.38 17.56
C ALA A 617 17.71 41.52 18.58
N VAL A 618 18.03 42.77 19.00
CA VAL A 618 19.10 43.07 19.98
C VAL A 618 18.60 44.10 20.96
N GLY A 619 18.39 43.70 22.21
CA GLY A 619 17.71 44.56 23.16
C GLY A 619 16.31 44.92 22.67
N ASP A 620 16.03 46.22 22.58
CA ASP A 620 14.76 46.77 22.08
C ASP A 620 14.81 47.17 20.59
N ARG A 621 15.96 46.95 19.90
CA ARG A 621 16.11 47.23 18.47
C ARG A 621 15.80 46.02 17.60
N ILE A 622 14.91 46.24 16.65
CA ILE A 622 14.52 45.23 15.64
C ILE A 622 14.94 45.75 14.26
N THR A 623 15.62 44.84 13.49
CA THR A 623 15.96 45.09 12.10
C THR A 623 15.40 43.96 11.27
N VAL A 624 14.68 44.27 10.17
CA VAL A 624 14.17 43.30 9.20
C VAL A 624 14.76 43.58 7.83
N THR A 625 15.35 42.57 7.25
CA THR A 625 15.95 42.63 5.92
C THR A 625 15.28 41.58 5.00
N VAL A 626 14.77 41.99 3.83
CA VAL A 626 14.12 41.11 2.86
C VAL A 626 14.89 41.22 1.54
N ASN A 627 15.31 40.09 0.98
CA ASN A 627 16.07 40.00 -0.26
C ASN A 627 17.29 40.93 -0.31
N GLY A 628 17.96 41.12 0.84
CA GLY A 628 19.12 42.00 0.97
C GLY A 628 18.81 43.48 1.22
N GLU A 629 17.53 43.87 1.28
CA GLU A 629 17.10 45.25 1.51
C GLU A 629 16.55 45.40 2.94
N VAL A 630 17.13 46.33 3.74
CA VAL A 630 16.61 46.65 5.07
C VAL A 630 15.28 47.43 4.93
N ILE A 631 14.21 46.81 5.40
CA ILE A 631 12.85 47.37 5.29
C ILE A 631 12.32 47.92 6.62
N LEU A 632 12.93 47.50 7.73
CA LEU A 632 12.67 48.02 9.06
C LEU A 632 13.97 48.05 9.85
N ASP A 633 14.22 49.16 10.53
CA ASP A 633 15.28 49.31 11.52
C ASP A 633 14.80 50.32 12.58
N GLY A 634 14.38 49.83 13.74
CA GLY A 634 13.77 50.70 14.75
C GLY A 634 13.85 50.11 16.15
N ASP A 635 13.69 51.01 17.12
CA ASP A 635 13.62 50.67 18.55
C ASP A 635 12.15 50.65 19.01
N ILE A 636 11.70 49.47 19.50
CA ILE A 636 10.30 49.28 19.92
C ILE A 636 9.92 50.10 21.13
N ARG A 637 10.87 50.45 22.00
CA ARG A 637 10.62 51.27 23.16
C ARG A 637 10.49 52.75 22.78
N GLU A 638 11.33 53.23 21.89
CA GLU A 638 11.22 54.58 21.34
C GLU A 638 9.90 54.76 20.55
N ALA A 639 9.54 53.76 19.75
CA ALA A 639 8.32 53.78 18.92
C ALA A 639 7.03 53.96 19.69
N CYS A 640 6.94 53.37 20.91
CA CYS A 640 5.78 53.52 21.79
C CYS A 640 6.07 54.43 23.01
N GLN A 641 7.15 55.24 22.98
CA GLN A 641 7.54 56.16 24.04
C GLN A 641 7.63 55.50 25.45
N GLY A 642 8.02 54.20 25.46
CA GLY A 642 8.09 53.40 26.68
C GLY A 642 6.75 52.82 27.18
N HIS A 643 5.64 53.08 26.48
CA HIS A 643 4.29 52.69 26.88
C HIS A 643 3.72 51.58 26.02
N ASN A 644 4.16 50.35 26.24
CA ASN A 644 3.59 49.16 25.58
C ASN A 644 2.14 48.85 26.02
N VAL A 645 1.72 49.38 27.13
CA VAL A 645 0.35 49.41 27.62
C VAL A 645 -0.03 50.85 28.03
N ALA A 646 -1.30 51.18 27.93
CA ALA A 646 -1.79 52.52 28.30
C ALA A 646 -1.51 52.80 29.77
N PRO A 647 -0.84 53.95 30.13
CA PRO A 647 -0.44 54.24 31.50
C PRO A 647 -1.63 54.45 32.47
N ASP A 648 -2.77 54.81 31.93
CA ASP A 648 -4.03 55.01 32.67
C ASP A 648 -4.88 53.74 32.79
N GLY A 649 -4.40 52.61 32.26
CA GLY A 649 -5.11 51.34 32.24
C GLY A 649 -6.25 51.28 31.22
N ALA A 650 -6.30 52.21 30.26
CA ALA A 650 -7.30 52.23 29.23
C ALA A 650 -7.14 51.01 28.26
N LYS A 651 -8.22 50.64 27.62
CA LYS A 651 -8.17 49.60 26.55
C LYS A 651 -7.48 50.07 25.30
N GLU A 652 -7.57 51.36 25.00
CA GLU A 652 -6.89 51.99 23.87
C GLU A 652 -5.55 52.57 24.37
N ASN A 653 -4.50 52.28 23.63
CA ASN A 653 -3.16 52.78 23.90
C ASN A 653 -2.77 53.83 22.83
N PRO A 654 -2.71 55.12 23.18
CA PRO A 654 -2.39 56.16 22.21
C PRO A 654 -0.91 56.16 21.78
N TYR A 655 -0.07 55.34 22.41
CA TYR A 655 1.37 55.29 22.15
C TYR A 655 1.76 54.19 21.12
N THR A 656 0.80 53.34 20.72
CA THR A 656 1.00 52.34 19.68
C THR A 656 0.27 52.75 18.40
N VAL A 657 0.75 52.30 17.24
CA VAL A 657 0.16 52.70 15.94
C VAL A 657 -1.16 52.02 15.64
N ASP A 658 -1.46 50.93 16.29
CA ASP A 658 -2.76 50.23 16.21
C ASP A 658 -3.74 50.61 17.30
N HIS A 659 -3.31 51.49 18.24
CA HIS A 659 -4.06 51.94 19.40
C HIS A 659 -4.43 50.83 20.39
N ARG A 660 -3.64 49.73 20.46
CA ARG A 660 -3.88 48.60 21.36
C ARG A 660 -2.75 48.43 22.37
N ASN A 661 -3.06 47.77 23.47
CA ASN A 661 -2.07 47.35 24.44
C ASN A 661 -1.30 46.14 23.98
N HIS A 662 0.03 46.15 24.07
CA HIS A 662 0.95 45.08 23.75
C HIS A 662 1.75 44.64 24.99
N PRO A 663 1.11 43.97 25.98
CA PRO A 663 1.76 43.65 27.26
C PRO A 663 3.04 42.81 27.11
N GLY A 664 3.19 42.01 26.06
CA GLY A 664 4.38 41.19 25.80
C GLY A 664 5.48 41.85 24.97
N LEU A 665 5.30 43.12 24.52
CA LEU A 665 6.24 43.78 23.62
C LEU A 665 7.69 43.81 24.17
N PHE A 666 7.85 44.00 25.47
CA PHE A 666 9.15 44.07 26.14
C PHE A 666 9.60 42.78 26.78
N ASN A 667 9.06 41.64 26.39
CA ASN A 667 9.53 40.33 26.86
C ASN A 667 11.03 40.18 26.62
N PRO A 668 11.80 39.78 27.65
CA PRO A 668 13.26 39.60 27.48
C PRO A 668 13.63 38.38 26.68
N THR A 669 12.80 37.35 26.67
CA THR A 669 13.00 36.04 25.99
C THR A 669 11.64 35.44 25.64
N GLY A 670 11.65 34.47 24.78
CA GLY A 670 10.51 33.68 24.40
C GLY A 670 10.79 32.88 23.13
N HIS A 671 9.80 32.17 22.68
CA HIS A 671 9.90 31.29 21.52
C HIS A 671 9.93 32.06 20.19
N ILE A 672 10.52 31.46 19.16
CA ILE A 672 10.27 31.84 17.78
C ILE A 672 9.02 31.04 17.33
N GLY A 673 8.03 31.74 16.76
CA GLY A 673 6.78 31.16 16.30
C GLY A 673 6.57 31.35 14.80
N LEU A 674 6.03 30.32 14.10
CA LEU A 674 5.39 30.48 12.80
C LEU A 674 3.88 30.60 13.09
N LEU A 675 3.28 31.75 12.72
CA LEU A 675 1.95 32.14 13.22
C LEU A 675 0.86 31.76 12.20
N GLY A 676 -0.13 30.99 12.63
CA GLY A 676 -1.14 30.36 11.78
C GLY A 676 -2.29 31.28 11.36
N HIS A 677 -2.16 31.97 10.23
CA HIS A 677 -3.22 32.81 9.65
C HIS A 677 -3.79 32.25 8.33
N GLY A 678 -3.31 31.12 7.83
CA GLY A 678 -3.82 30.49 6.61
C GLY A 678 -2.79 29.71 5.83
N PRO A 679 -3.23 28.96 4.81
CA PRO A 679 -2.37 28.10 4.00
C PRO A 679 -1.64 28.87 2.88
N GLY A 680 -0.78 28.15 2.15
CA GLY A 680 -0.17 28.64 0.91
C GLY A 680 1.22 29.27 1.10
N LEU A 681 1.90 28.96 2.17
CA LEU A 681 3.24 29.43 2.50
C LEU A 681 4.18 28.25 2.73
N LYS A 682 5.42 28.39 2.30
CA LYS A 682 6.52 27.48 2.62
C LYS A 682 7.66 28.22 3.27
N PHE A 683 8.33 27.56 4.23
CA PHE A 683 9.58 27.99 4.83
C PHE A 683 10.67 26.93 4.63
N ARG A 684 11.93 27.35 4.47
CA ARG A 684 13.08 26.44 4.44
C ARG A 684 14.34 27.13 4.95
N SER A 685 15.42 26.37 5.11
CA SER A 685 16.76 26.88 5.45
C SER A 685 16.73 27.77 6.69
N ILE A 686 15.96 27.37 7.72
CA ILE A 686 15.78 28.18 8.93
C ILE A 686 16.97 27.98 9.84
N ARG A 687 17.68 29.06 10.17
CA ARG A 687 18.85 29.09 11.01
C ARG A 687 18.89 30.30 11.90
N ILE A 688 19.51 30.18 13.05
CA ILE A 688 19.56 31.22 14.08
C ILE A 688 20.97 31.32 14.66
N LYS A 689 21.39 32.54 14.98
CA LYS A 689 22.59 32.85 15.76
C LYS A 689 22.17 33.58 17.01
N GLU A 690 22.45 33.01 18.17
CA GLU A 690 22.28 33.72 19.44
C GLU A 690 23.34 34.80 19.62
N LEU A 691 22.94 35.93 20.13
CA LEU A 691 23.81 37.05 20.43
C LEU A 691 23.94 37.20 21.93
N PRO A 692 25.07 37.74 22.46
CA PRO A 692 25.15 38.12 23.86
C PRO A 692 24.06 39.10 24.18
N SER A 693 23.35 38.89 25.29
CA SER A 693 22.23 39.73 25.69
C SER A 693 22.71 41.20 25.87
N GLY A 694 22.14 42.07 25.06
CA GLY A 694 22.37 43.53 25.19
C GLY A 694 21.86 44.09 26.51
N LYS A 695 22.44 45.19 26.97
CA LYS A 695 21.90 45.91 28.13
C LYS A 695 20.53 46.46 27.77
N ARG A 696 19.47 45.91 28.39
CA ARG A 696 18.12 46.49 28.32
C ARG A 696 18.01 47.59 29.35
N VAL A 697 17.49 48.73 28.94
CA VAL A 697 17.14 49.79 29.85
C VAL A 697 15.94 49.29 30.69
N LYS A 698 16.11 49.27 32.03
CA LYS A 698 15.05 48.87 32.96
C LYS A 698 13.95 49.90 32.98
#